data_bab7f76c6469da723776717310f381df
#
_entry.id   bab7f76c6469da723776717310f381df
#
_cell.length_a   1.000
_cell.length_b   1.000
_cell.length_c   1.000
_cell.angle_alpha   90.00
_cell.angle_beta   90.00
_cell.angle_gamma   90.00
#
_symmetry.space_group_name_H-M   'P 1'
#
loop_
_entity.id
_entity.type
_entity.pdbx_description
1 polymer ?
#
loop_
_entity_poly.entity_id
_entity_poly.type
_entity_poly.pdbx_seq_one_letter_code
_entity_poly.pdbx_strand_id
1 'polypeptide(L)'
;MSFRTTSSAFDYVEDVSPGSGALPPRAWYASSDAKALPLDGAWRFRLSATADAEDDSFAEEGYDAADWAEVTVPGHWVLQGDGAFGLPIYTNHLYPFPVDPPHVPTENPTGDHLRVFDLPEDWPSDGGAVIRFDGVESCARVWLNGTDLGEFKGSRLAHEFAVGHLLKPKGNVLAVRVHQWSAGSYLEDQDQWWLPGIFREVTLLHRPAGSVLDYFVHASYDHVTGEGTLRVDSDVDGRVLVPALDIDVATGESVTAPVAPWSAESPRLYDGELVTEGERVPLRIGFRTIALEDGLIKVNGKAILFKGVNRHEWHPETGRTLDLATMREDVLLMKRHNLNAVRTSHYPPHPAFLDLCDELGLWVIDECDLETHGFTEQGWRDNPVDDDRWTPALLDRAARMVERDKNHPSIVFWSLGNEAGTGRGLTAMAEWIHGRDPERLVHYEGDWNCRDTDVYSRMYAFHGEVEQIGKELDGGTHKRRELPFIQCEYGHAMGNGPGGLADYQDLFEKYDRLQGGFIWEWIDHGVQHAELGYAYGGDFGEELHDGNFVCDGLVFPDRTPSPGLVEYKKVIEPVRIEGADGTVRVTNKYDFADLSGLAFEWSYEVAGEAVEAGTLAVPALAPGESADVKLPEPPAHEGAEAQWTVRALLASDTAWAPKGHVVAWGQLPAVAAVRPSVAPTERPVRGEKLITLGPGAFDARTGALRTIGGVAVDNPRLDVWRATTDNDEGMEWQSGIQYGALWRTLGLHRMRHRLSSVEVGEDALTVRTRVAPAAREVGLGVAYRWTSDGSRLRLTVSVGPDGEWTQPLPRLGIRLGLSAADQVTWFGGGPGEAYPDTRKASMVGRWNATVDELQTPYLRPQENGARADVRWVELGGLRIEGDPEFSFTARRWTTEQLDAATHLTDLTPGETVWVNLDHGHHGIGTASCGPGPLPQYHLRAEPAEFSFVFSVID
;
A
#
# COMPACT_ATOMS: atom_id res chain seq x y z
N MET A 1 40.09 6.49 -27.78
CA MET A 1 39.91 6.45 -29.26
C MET A 1 38.41 6.66 -29.50
N SER A 2 38.04 7.83 -30.00
CA SER A 2 36.62 8.09 -30.33
C SER A 2 36.32 7.41 -31.65
N PHE A 3 35.57 6.33 -31.63
CA PHE A 3 34.94 5.79 -32.81
C PHE A 3 33.76 6.72 -33.15
N ARG A 4 33.91 7.61 -34.10
CA ARG A 4 32.77 8.25 -34.76
C ARG A 4 32.09 7.15 -35.58
N THR A 5 30.98 6.63 -35.05
CA THR A 5 30.01 5.88 -35.83
C THR A 5 29.33 6.85 -36.82
N THR A 6 29.11 6.40 -38.03
CA THR A 6 28.18 7.05 -38.99
C THR A 6 26.81 7.08 -38.32
N SER A 7 26.12 8.23 -38.31
CA SER A 7 24.74 8.40 -37.83
C SER A 7 23.90 7.19 -38.28
N SER A 8 23.41 6.41 -37.31
CA SER A 8 22.52 5.28 -37.56
C SER A 8 21.07 5.79 -37.56
N ALA A 9 20.18 5.07 -38.23
CA ALA A 9 18.75 5.40 -38.26
C ALA A 9 18.12 5.28 -36.84
N PHE A 10 18.87 4.81 -35.85
CA PHE A 10 18.46 4.55 -34.46
C PHE A 10 19.15 5.46 -33.40
N ASP A 11 19.84 6.51 -33.86
CA ASP A 11 20.52 7.45 -32.94
C ASP A 11 19.54 8.11 -31.95
N TYR A 12 18.23 8.18 -32.28
CA TYR A 12 17.18 8.72 -31.40
C TYR A 12 16.98 7.88 -30.12
N VAL A 13 17.34 6.61 -30.09
CA VAL A 13 17.21 5.75 -28.90
C VAL A 13 18.13 6.22 -27.78
N GLU A 14 19.36 6.68 -28.14
CA GLU A 14 20.38 7.20 -27.21
C GLU A 14 20.39 8.76 -27.16
N ASP A 15 19.52 9.42 -27.89
CA ASP A 15 19.38 10.87 -27.80
C ASP A 15 18.69 11.24 -26.46
N VAL A 16 19.28 12.18 -25.73
CA VAL A 16 18.77 12.65 -24.43
C VAL A 16 17.62 13.67 -24.55
N SER A 17 17.27 14.09 -25.77
CA SER A 17 16.11 14.96 -25.98
C SER A 17 14.79 14.21 -25.74
N PRO A 18 13.68 14.92 -25.47
CA PRO A 18 12.36 14.29 -25.33
C PRO A 18 11.84 13.62 -26.60
N GLY A 19 12.45 13.91 -27.77
CA GLY A 19 12.04 13.43 -29.08
C GLY A 19 11.64 14.55 -30.01
N SER A 20 11.01 14.18 -31.14
CA SER A 20 10.61 15.12 -32.18
C SER A 20 9.23 14.80 -32.77
N GLY A 21 8.56 15.77 -33.36
CA GLY A 21 7.28 15.62 -34.08
C GLY A 21 6.04 15.65 -33.15
N ALA A 22 6.16 15.35 -31.87
CA ALA A 22 5.05 15.46 -30.96
C ALA A 22 4.61 16.92 -30.72
N LEU A 23 3.30 17.12 -30.59
CA LEU A 23 2.71 18.42 -30.23
C LEU A 23 3.02 18.81 -28.79
N PRO A 24 2.99 20.12 -28.46
CA PRO A 24 3.06 20.56 -27.05
C PRO A 24 1.98 19.89 -26.20
N PRO A 25 2.26 19.63 -24.89
CA PRO A 25 1.26 19.09 -23.97
C PRO A 25 0.09 20.06 -23.76
N ARG A 26 -1.08 19.51 -23.42
CA ARG A 26 -2.30 20.27 -23.19
C ARG A 26 -3.17 19.60 -22.10
N ALA A 27 -4.17 20.32 -21.62
CA ALA A 27 -5.15 19.80 -20.70
C ALA A 27 -5.83 18.54 -21.26
N TRP A 28 -5.91 17.52 -20.43
CA TRP A 28 -6.68 16.31 -20.71
C TRP A 28 -8.17 16.54 -20.41
N TYR A 29 -9.04 15.88 -21.16
CA TYR A 29 -10.47 15.76 -20.88
C TYR A 29 -11.00 14.43 -21.41
N ALA A 30 -11.90 13.81 -20.67
CA ALA A 30 -12.40 12.48 -20.97
C ALA A 30 -13.21 12.41 -22.26
N SER A 31 -13.92 13.49 -22.61
CA SER A 31 -14.77 13.54 -23.80
C SER A 31 -15.07 14.98 -24.19
N SER A 32 -15.45 15.16 -25.46
CA SER A 32 -16.07 16.38 -25.98
C SER A 32 -17.12 15.97 -27.02
N ASP A 33 -17.75 16.92 -27.70
CA ASP A 33 -18.63 16.64 -28.85
C ASP A 33 -17.85 16.41 -30.17
N ALA A 34 -16.50 16.55 -30.14
CA ALA A 34 -15.64 16.16 -31.24
C ALA A 34 -15.54 14.64 -31.36
N LYS A 35 -15.36 14.12 -32.58
CA LYS A 35 -15.25 12.69 -32.81
C LYS A 35 -13.94 12.11 -32.24
N ALA A 36 -14.05 10.94 -31.63
CA ALA A 36 -12.91 10.13 -31.21
C ALA A 36 -13.07 8.70 -31.76
N LEU A 37 -11.95 8.09 -32.12
CA LEU A 37 -11.89 6.69 -32.59
C LEU A 37 -10.80 6.00 -31.79
N PRO A 38 -11.16 5.08 -30.83
CA PRO A 38 -10.20 4.22 -30.17
C PRO A 38 -9.51 3.31 -31.20
N LEU A 39 -8.18 3.20 -31.11
CA LEU A 39 -7.39 2.32 -31.96
C LEU A 39 -6.92 1.07 -31.19
N ASP A 40 -7.42 0.91 -29.98
CA ASP A 40 -7.15 -0.23 -29.10
C ASP A 40 -7.59 -1.57 -29.70
N GLY A 41 -7.15 -2.68 -29.08
CA GLY A 41 -7.51 -4.04 -29.45
C GLY A 41 -6.34 -4.82 -30.05
N ALA A 42 -6.63 -5.70 -31.02
CA ALA A 42 -5.59 -6.55 -31.60
C ALA A 42 -4.72 -5.79 -32.61
N TRP A 43 -3.41 -5.86 -32.42
CA TRP A 43 -2.40 -5.29 -33.31
C TRP A 43 -1.46 -6.40 -33.81
N ARG A 44 -1.00 -6.31 -35.05
CA ARG A 44 0.08 -7.16 -35.55
C ARG A 44 1.38 -6.78 -34.87
N PHE A 45 2.16 -7.78 -34.46
CA PHE A 45 3.35 -7.63 -33.64
C PHE A 45 4.52 -8.47 -34.13
N ARG A 46 5.71 -7.86 -34.18
CA ARG A 46 6.97 -8.55 -34.45
C ARG A 46 8.01 -8.07 -33.44
N LEU A 47 8.66 -9.02 -32.75
CA LEU A 47 9.74 -8.72 -31.83
C LEU A 47 11.10 -8.98 -32.49
N SER A 48 11.99 -7.98 -32.43
CA SER A 48 13.39 -8.05 -32.80
C SER A 48 14.27 -8.02 -31.55
N ALA A 49 15.44 -8.69 -31.62
CA ALA A 49 16.37 -8.80 -30.47
C ALA A 49 17.19 -7.53 -30.25
N THR A 50 17.32 -6.67 -31.27
CA THR A 50 18.15 -5.46 -31.24
C THR A 50 17.41 -4.29 -31.87
N ALA A 51 17.78 -3.08 -31.56
CA ALA A 51 17.13 -1.87 -32.06
C ALA A 51 17.32 -1.69 -33.59
N ASP A 52 18.39 -2.24 -34.16
CA ASP A 52 18.79 -2.09 -35.55
C ASP A 52 18.59 -3.38 -36.39
N ALA A 53 17.86 -4.36 -35.88
CA ALA A 53 17.66 -5.63 -36.55
C ALA A 53 16.84 -5.54 -37.84
N GLU A 54 15.95 -4.55 -37.95
CA GLU A 54 14.98 -4.41 -39.01
C GLU A 54 14.98 -2.97 -39.57
N ASP A 55 14.71 -2.86 -40.88
CA ASP A 55 14.52 -1.55 -41.50
C ASP A 55 13.10 -0.98 -41.28
N ASP A 56 12.84 0.22 -41.77
CA ASP A 56 11.54 0.91 -41.60
C ASP A 56 10.49 0.49 -42.66
N SER A 57 10.77 -0.55 -43.47
CA SER A 57 9.89 -0.99 -44.58
C SER A 57 8.51 -1.46 -44.09
N PHE A 58 8.40 -1.91 -42.85
CA PHE A 58 7.12 -2.29 -42.23
C PHE A 58 6.12 -1.13 -42.14
N ALA A 59 6.61 0.09 -42.10
CA ALA A 59 5.76 1.29 -42.04
C ALA A 59 5.20 1.69 -43.42
N GLU A 60 5.70 1.11 -44.52
CA GLU A 60 5.25 1.41 -45.88
C GLU A 60 3.83 0.89 -46.14
N GLU A 61 3.11 1.58 -46.99
CA GLU A 61 1.77 1.14 -47.41
C GLU A 61 1.84 -0.18 -48.18
N GLY A 62 0.99 -1.15 -47.79
CA GLY A 62 0.91 -2.43 -48.44
C GLY A 62 1.93 -3.46 -47.95
N TYR A 63 2.65 -3.17 -46.89
CA TYR A 63 3.49 -4.16 -46.25
C TYR A 63 2.65 -5.38 -45.77
N ASP A 64 3.13 -6.56 -46.04
CA ASP A 64 2.44 -7.80 -45.65
C ASP A 64 2.90 -8.29 -44.25
N ALA A 65 2.07 -8.07 -43.28
CA ALA A 65 2.27 -8.54 -41.89
C ALA A 65 1.40 -9.76 -41.55
N ALA A 66 0.93 -10.53 -42.54
CA ALA A 66 0.03 -11.67 -42.29
C ALA A 66 0.65 -12.73 -41.37
N ASP A 67 1.97 -12.93 -41.43
CA ASP A 67 2.72 -13.91 -40.62
C ASP A 67 3.16 -13.36 -39.25
N TRP A 68 2.87 -12.11 -38.96
CA TRP A 68 3.20 -11.53 -37.65
C TRP A 68 2.28 -12.09 -36.56
N ALA A 69 2.81 -12.14 -35.32
CA ALA A 69 2.00 -12.44 -34.15
C ALA A 69 0.92 -11.35 -33.92
N GLU A 70 0.11 -11.55 -32.94
CA GLU A 70 -0.91 -10.59 -32.51
C GLU A 70 -0.73 -10.30 -31.02
N VAL A 71 -0.78 -9.02 -30.62
CA VAL A 71 -0.81 -8.57 -29.23
C VAL A 71 -2.00 -7.66 -29.00
N THR A 72 -2.46 -7.60 -27.77
CA THR A 72 -3.49 -6.66 -27.34
C THR A 72 -2.84 -5.33 -26.96
N VAL A 73 -3.36 -4.22 -27.47
CA VAL A 73 -3.04 -2.85 -27.08
C VAL A 73 -4.32 -2.22 -26.51
N PRO A 74 -4.30 -1.60 -25.32
CA PRO A 74 -3.14 -1.45 -24.42
C PRO A 74 -2.63 -2.78 -23.85
N GLY A 75 -1.31 -2.87 -23.60
CA GLY A 75 -0.70 -4.02 -22.97
C GLY A 75 0.82 -4.06 -23.06
N HIS A 76 1.40 -4.86 -22.17
CA HIS A 76 2.83 -5.17 -22.15
C HIS A 76 3.08 -6.47 -22.90
N TRP A 77 4.00 -6.49 -23.87
CA TRP A 77 4.20 -7.70 -24.66
C TRP A 77 4.83 -8.85 -23.86
N VAL A 78 5.65 -8.54 -22.83
CA VAL A 78 6.28 -9.56 -21.96
C VAL A 78 5.28 -10.31 -21.06
N LEU A 79 4.06 -9.77 -20.88
CA LEU A 79 2.94 -10.43 -20.19
C LEU A 79 2.01 -11.18 -21.16
N GLN A 80 2.34 -11.23 -22.46
CA GLN A 80 1.55 -11.87 -23.50
C GLN A 80 2.37 -12.96 -24.21
N GLY A 81 1.70 -13.94 -24.82
CA GLY A 81 2.35 -14.97 -25.63
C GLY A 81 3.13 -16.02 -24.86
N ASP A 82 2.83 -16.25 -23.60
CA ASP A 82 3.40 -17.32 -22.76
C ASP A 82 4.96 -17.35 -22.81
N GLY A 83 5.59 -16.17 -22.70
CA GLY A 83 7.05 -16.00 -22.72
C GLY A 83 7.67 -15.95 -24.12
N ALA A 84 6.89 -16.04 -25.21
CA ALA A 84 7.41 -15.94 -26.57
C ALA A 84 7.98 -14.55 -26.91
N PHE A 85 7.59 -13.54 -26.15
CA PHE A 85 8.00 -12.15 -26.34
C PHE A 85 8.91 -11.63 -25.22
N GLY A 86 9.64 -12.52 -24.54
CA GLY A 86 10.46 -12.18 -23.38
C GLY A 86 9.70 -12.37 -22.07
N LEU A 87 10.32 -11.99 -20.96
CA LEU A 87 9.81 -12.16 -19.61
C LEU A 87 9.95 -10.84 -18.85
N PRO A 88 9.10 -10.56 -17.85
CA PRO A 88 9.24 -9.39 -17.01
C PRO A 88 10.51 -9.46 -16.17
N ILE A 89 11.09 -8.30 -15.85
CA ILE A 89 12.26 -8.13 -14.98
C ILE A 89 11.83 -7.24 -13.82
N TYR A 90 12.17 -7.63 -12.58
CA TYR A 90 11.96 -6.79 -11.42
C TYR A 90 13.27 -6.42 -10.75
N THR A 91 13.52 -5.13 -10.60
CA THR A 91 14.60 -4.58 -9.75
C THR A 91 14.05 -3.39 -8.97
N ASN A 92 14.57 -3.18 -7.75
CA ASN A 92 14.29 -1.98 -6.97
C ASN A 92 15.04 -0.78 -7.56
N HIS A 93 16.35 -0.70 -7.35
CA HIS A 93 17.14 0.47 -7.77
C HIS A 93 18.33 0.12 -8.70
N LEU A 94 18.46 -1.13 -9.07
CA LEU A 94 19.56 -1.56 -9.97
C LEU A 94 19.07 -1.58 -11.41
N TYR A 95 19.67 -0.77 -12.28
CA TYR A 95 19.40 -0.90 -13.71
C TYR A 95 19.74 -2.32 -14.18
N PRO A 96 18.84 -3.01 -14.91
CA PRO A 96 19.12 -4.33 -15.46
C PRO A 96 20.06 -4.28 -16.67
N PHE A 97 20.81 -3.19 -16.85
CA PHE A 97 21.79 -2.96 -17.88
C PHE A 97 22.94 -2.06 -17.36
N PRO A 98 24.09 -1.97 -18.07
CA PRO A 98 25.22 -1.14 -17.62
C PRO A 98 24.86 0.34 -17.53
N VAL A 99 25.27 1.00 -16.41
CA VAL A 99 25.04 2.44 -16.20
C VAL A 99 26.10 3.24 -16.95
N ASP A 100 25.84 3.57 -18.21
CA ASP A 100 26.69 4.35 -19.12
C ASP A 100 25.85 5.34 -19.95
N PRO A 101 25.15 6.29 -19.31
CA PRO A 101 24.19 7.17 -19.99
C PRO A 101 24.86 8.06 -21.04
N PRO A 102 24.27 8.20 -22.25
CA PRO A 102 22.92 7.80 -22.61
C PRO A 102 22.85 6.42 -23.32
N HIS A 103 23.94 5.63 -23.32
CA HIS A 103 24.06 4.39 -24.07
C HIS A 103 23.23 3.26 -23.47
N VAL A 104 22.59 2.46 -24.35
CA VAL A 104 21.81 1.29 -23.97
C VAL A 104 22.42 0.01 -24.55
N PRO A 105 22.06 -1.18 -24.02
CA PRO A 105 22.59 -2.44 -24.55
C PRO A 105 22.32 -2.62 -26.04
N THR A 106 23.22 -3.31 -26.74
CA THR A 106 22.98 -3.76 -28.14
C THR A 106 21.80 -4.74 -28.20
N GLU A 107 21.71 -5.63 -27.19
CA GLU A 107 20.56 -6.49 -26.96
C GLU A 107 19.43 -5.64 -26.37
N ASN A 108 18.59 -5.11 -27.25
CA ASN A 108 17.51 -4.19 -26.93
C ASN A 108 16.23 -4.66 -27.63
N PRO A 109 15.39 -5.47 -26.94
CA PRO A 109 14.15 -5.95 -27.52
C PRO A 109 13.31 -4.83 -28.09
N THR A 110 12.95 -4.97 -29.37
CA THR A 110 12.25 -3.92 -30.14
C THR A 110 11.00 -4.51 -30.76
N GLY A 111 9.85 -3.96 -30.39
CA GLY A 111 8.54 -4.39 -30.88
C GLY A 111 8.03 -3.50 -32.01
N ASP A 112 7.84 -4.05 -33.18
CA ASP A 112 7.13 -3.42 -34.28
C ASP A 112 5.64 -3.76 -34.19
N HIS A 113 4.80 -2.72 -34.16
CA HIS A 113 3.35 -2.83 -34.03
C HIS A 113 2.67 -2.24 -35.28
N LEU A 114 1.65 -2.94 -35.81
CA LEU A 114 0.85 -2.45 -36.93
C LEU A 114 -0.64 -2.52 -36.62
N ARG A 115 -1.33 -1.40 -36.87
CA ARG A 115 -2.79 -1.30 -36.80
C ARG A 115 -3.36 -0.79 -38.12
N VAL A 116 -4.21 -1.59 -38.73
CA VAL A 116 -5.00 -1.15 -39.90
C VAL A 116 -6.38 -0.75 -39.43
N PHE A 117 -6.85 0.43 -39.85
CA PHE A 117 -8.17 0.93 -39.46
C PHE A 117 -8.85 1.73 -40.57
N ASP A 118 -10.17 1.75 -40.53
CA ASP A 118 -11.03 2.57 -41.41
C ASP A 118 -11.62 3.71 -40.58
N LEU A 119 -11.79 4.87 -41.16
CA LEU A 119 -12.57 5.94 -40.54
C LEU A 119 -14.06 5.60 -40.57
N PRO A 120 -14.83 5.92 -39.53
CA PRO A 120 -16.29 5.86 -39.55
C PRO A 120 -16.87 6.67 -40.69
N GLU A 121 -18.00 6.26 -41.28
CA GLU A 121 -18.63 6.95 -42.45
C GLU A 121 -19.00 8.41 -42.10
N ASP A 122 -19.25 8.69 -40.84
CA ASP A 122 -19.59 10.03 -40.32
C ASP A 122 -18.38 10.77 -39.75
N TRP A 123 -17.13 10.32 -40.06
CA TRP A 123 -15.93 11.06 -39.69
C TRP A 123 -15.87 12.37 -40.46
N PRO A 124 -15.71 13.52 -39.76
CA PRO A 124 -15.68 14.83 -40.43
C PRO A 124 -14.53 14.92 -41.45
N SER A 125 -14.77 15.57 -42.60
CA SER A 125 -13.78 15.78 -43.66
C SER A 125 -13.05 17.11 -43.52
N ASP A 126 -13.46 17.95 -42.58
CA ASP A 126 -12.91 19.27 -42.31
C ASP A 126 -12.19 19.29 -40.98
N GLY A 127 -11.30 20.21 -40.76
CA GLY A 127 -10.50 20.34 -39.55
C GLY A 127 -9.26 19.46 -39.55
N GLY A 128 -8.66 19.39 -38.38
CA GLY A 128 -7.47 18.57 -38.09
C GLY A 128 -7.83 17.23 -37.45
N ALA A 129 -6.81 16.42 -37.22
CA ALA A 129 -6.89 15.27 -36.36
C ALA A 129 -5.53 15.02 -35.71
N VAL A 130 -5.55 14.42 -34.50
CA VAL A 130 -4.34 13.98 -33.81
C VAL A 130 -4.47 12.52 -33.42
N ILE A 131 -3.36 11.78 -33.47
CA ILE A 131 -3.24 10.48 -32.76
C ILE A 131 -2.58 10.76 -31.44
N ARG A 132 -3.20 10.28 -30.35
CA ARG A 132 -2.70 10.38 -28.98
C ARG A 132 -2.31 8.99 -28.48
N PHE A 133 -1.11 8.92 -27.92
CA PHE A 133 -0.60 7.80 -27.13
C PHE A 133 -0.57 8.24 -25.67
N ASP A 134 -1.32 7.56 -24.82
CA ASP A 134 -1.40 7.93 -23.39
C ASP A 134 -0.30 7.29 -22.54
N GLY A 135 0.43 6.25 -23.04
CA GLY A 135 1.58 5.66 -22.38
C GLY A 135 2.28 4.59 -23.23
N VAL A 136 3.61 4.73 -23.41
CA VAL A 136 4.45 3.78 -24.16
C VAL A 136 5.84 3.68 -23.51
N GLU A 137 6.27 2.49 -23.11
CA GLU A 137 7.56 2.26 -22.46
C GLU A 137 8.53 1.60 -23.44
N SER A 138 9.77 2.10 -23.63
CA SER A 138 10.40 3.32 -23.08
C SER A 138 10.52 4.44 -24.13
N CYS A 139 10.67 4.11 -25.42
CA CYS A 139 10.84 5.02 -26.55
C CYS A 139 10.07 4.48 -27.74
N ALA A 140 9.33 5.36 -28.42
CA ALA A 140 8.57 4.97 -29.61
C ALA A 140 8.85 5.88 -30.79
N ARG A 141 8.83 5.31 -32.02
CA ARG A 141 8.78 6.03 -33.32
C ARG A 141 7.52 5.65 -34.05
N VAL A 142 6.87 6.64 -34.64
CA VAL A 142 5.50 6.53 -35.18
C VAL A 142 5.43 6.90 -36.64
N TRP A 143 4.68 6.12 -37.44
CA TRP A 143 4.37 6.39 -38.83
C TRP A 143 2.87 6.24 -39.11
N LEU A 144 2.33 7.08 -39.95
CA LEU A 144 0.97 6.91 -40.48
C LEU A 144 1.01 6.92 -42.00
N ASN A 145 0.48 5.84 -42.62
CA ASN A 145 0.42 5.70 -44.09
C ASN A 145 1.78 5.89 -44.76
N GLY A 146 2.86 5.39 -44.14
CA GLY A 146 4.24 5.50 -44.63
C GLY A 146 4.92 6.84 -44.33
N THR A 147 4.23 7.79 -43.73
CA THR A 147 4.82 9.08 -43.33
C THR A 147 5.34 8.99 -41.89
N ASP A 148 6.60 9.30 -41.68
CA ASP A 148 7.24 9.42 -40.37
C ASP A 148 6.68 10.65 -39.65
N LEU A 149 6.16 10.42 -38.41
CA LEU A 149 5.60 11.46 -37.56
C LEU A 149 6.62 11.94 -36.51
N GLY A 150 7.66 11.15 -36.24
CA GLY A 150 8.70 11.41 -35.23
C GLY A 150 8.77 10.36 -34.14
N GLU A 151 9.50 10.69 -33.10
CA GLU A 151 9.77 9.80 -31.93
C GLU A 151 9.54 10.55 -30.61
N PHE A 152 9.33 9.76 -29.53
CA PHE A 152 9.12 10.31 -28.18
C PHE A 152 9.61 9.37 -27.10
N LYS A 153 9.88 9.95 -25.92
CA LYS A 153 10.26 9.28 -24.65
C LYS A 153 9.42 9.87 -23.52
N GLY A 154 9.39 9.19 -22.36
CA GLY A 154 8.54 9.53 -21.23
C GLY A 154 7.35 8.59 -21.19
N SER A 155 7.57 7.44 -20.54
CA SER A 155 6.72 6.25 -20.69
C SER A 155 5.29 6.46 -20.20
N ARG A 156 5.09 7.24 -19.14
CA ARG A 156 3.78 7.46 -18.51
C ARG A 156 3.16 8.82 -18.89
N LEU A 157 3.65 9.41 -19.97
CA LEU A 157 3.24 10.74 -20.45
C LEU A 157 2.48 10.64 -21.78
N ALA A 158 1.50 11.53 -21.95
CA ALA A 158 0.73 11.58 -23.20
C ALA A 158 1.46 12.33 -24.30
N HIS A 159 1.45 11.75 -25.51
CA HIS A 159 2.04 12.35 -26.71
C HIS A 159 1.04 12.39 -27.86
N GLU A 160 0.93 13.52 -28.55
CA GLU A 160 0.01 13.73 -29.68
C GLU A 160 0.77 14.09 -30.95
N PHE A 161 0.31 13.55 -32.08
CA PHE A 161 0.86 13.83 -33.43
C PHE A 161 -0.23 14.34 -34.36
N ALA A 162 0.04 15.42 -35.09
CA ALA A 162 -0.90 15.99 -36.07
C ALA A 162 -0.97 15.13 -37.33
N VAL A 163 -2.14 14.53 -37.63
CA VAL A 163 -2.30 13.54 -38.70
C VAL A 163 -3.43 13.82 -39.68
N GLY A 164 -4.24 14.86 -39.47
CA GLY A 164 -5.44 15.09 -40.26
C GLY A 164 -5.20 15.11 -41.80
N HIS A 165 -4.05 15.63 -42.23
CA HIS A 165 -3.66 15.71 -43.64
C HIS A 165 -3.21 14.37 -44.27
N LEU A 166 -2.99 13.33 -43.44
CA LEU A 166 -2.55 12.00 -43.87
C LEU A 166 -3.68 10.98 -43.91
N LEU A 167 -4.82 11.27 -43.26
CA LEU A 167 -5.91 10.32 -43.12
C LEU A 167 -6.60 9.97 -44.43
N LYS A 168 -6.95 8.71 -44.60
CA LYS A 168 -7.73 8.16 -45.69
C LYS A 168 -9.07 7.64 -45.14
N PRO A 169 -10.16 7.62 -45.96
CA PRO A 169 -11.42 7.05 -45.51
C PRO A 169 -11.33 5.58 -45.11
N LYS A 170 -10.43 4.82 -45.78
CA LYS A 170 -10.22 3.39 -45.49
C LYS A 170 -8.75 3.00 -45.63
N GLY A 171 -8.39 1.94 -44.93
CA GLY A 171 -7.08 1.30 -45.01
C GLY A 171 -5.95 2.20 -44.51
N ASN A 172 -6.19 2.96 -43.44
CA ASN A 172 -5.10 3.65 -42.74
C ASN A 172 -4.21 2.64 -42.08
N VAL A 173 -2.91 2.82 -42.14
CA VAL A 173 -1.90 1.98 -41.49
C VAL A 173 -1.13 2.83 -40.49
N LEU A 174 -1.34 2.57 -39.22
CA LEU A 174 -0.54 3.09 -38.11
C LEU A 174 0.56 2.09 -37.77
N ALA A 175 1.80 2.49 -37.89
CA ALA A 175 2.99 1.70 -37.53
C ALA A 175 3.69 2.36 -36.33
N VAL A 176 4.10 1.55 -35.37
CA VAL A 176 4.80 2.00 -34.15
C VAL A 176 5.93 1.04 -33.84
N ARG A 177 7.15 1.56 -33.73
CA ARG A 177 8.32 0.83 -33.21
C ARG A 177 8.57 1.25 -31.78
N VAL A 178 8.61 0.28 -30.86
CA VAL A 178 8.84 0.51 -29.43
C VAL A 178 10.12 -0.19 -29.01
N HIS A 179 11.04 0.54 -28.40
CA HIS A 179 12.29 0.01 -27.84
C HIS A 179 12.16 -0.18 -26.32
N GLN A 180 12.56 -1.35 -25.83
CA GLN A 180 12.55 -1.64 -24.39
C GLN A 180 13.48 -0.71 -23.62
N TRP A 181 14.69 -0.46 -24.15
CA TRP A 181 15.67 0.40 -23.53
C TRP A 181 15.96 1.62 -24.37
N SER A 182 16.07 2.78 -23.71
CA SER A 182 16.44 4.05 -24.35
C SER A 182 17.15 4.96 -23.35
N ALA A 183 17.63 6.11 -23.81
CA ALA A 183 18.11 7.15 -22.91
C ALA A 183 17.06 7.50 -21.83
N GLY A 184 15.77 7.44 -22.20
CA GLY A 184 14.65 7.65 -21.25
C GLY A 184 14.66 6.68 -20.09
N SER A 185 15.13 5.43 -20.26
CA SER A 185 15.18 4.43 -19.19
C SER A 185 16.07 4.83 -18.01
N TYR A 186 17.06 5.71 -18.21
CA TYR A 186 17.87 6.27 -17.12
C TYR A 186 17.13 7.28 -16.23
N LEU A 187 15.95 7.73 -16.66
CA LEU A 187 15.07 8.64 -15.91
C LEU A 187 13.85 7.91 -15.32
N GLU A 188 13.73 6.60 -15.51
CA GLU A 188 12.54 5.79 -15.19
C GLU A 188 12.91 4.53 -14.41
N ASP A 189 13.76 4.71 -13.39
CA ASP A 189 14.29 3.65 -12.51
C ASP A 189 13.41 3.46 -11.25
N GLN A 190 12.10 3.40 -11.45
CA GLN A 190 11.16 3.18 -10.35
C GLN A 190 11.27 1.76 -9.79
N ASP A 191 11.08 1.61 -8.48
CA ASP A 191 10.95 0.31 -7.81
C ASP A 191 9.71 -0.43 -8.31
N GLN A 192 9.84 -1.04 -9.49
CA GLN A 192 8.76 -1.74 -10.17
C GLN A 192 9.29 -2.65 -11.29
N TRP A 193 8.39 -3.49 -11.82
CA TRP A 193 8.62 -4.33 -12.99
C TRP A 193 8.94 -3.50 -14.24
N TRP A 194 9.96 -3.87 -14.99
CA TRP A 194 10.26 -3.37 -16.34
C TRP A 194 9.34 -4.04 -17.35
N LEU A 195 8.37 -3.30 -17.87
CA LEU A 195 7.28 -3.83 -18.71
C LEU A 195 7.13 -3.01 -20.01
N PRO A 196 7.87 -3.34 -21.07
CA PRO A 196 7.78 -2.62 -22.32
C PRO A 196 6.45 -2.85 -23.05
N GLY A 197 6.02 -1.86 -23.83
CA GLY A 197 4.81 -1.94 -24.64
C GLY A 197 4.03 -0.64 -24.76
N ILE A 198 2.96 -0.67 -25.55
CA ILE A 198 1.94 0.38 -25.63
C ILE A 198 0.88 0.04 -24.57
N PHE A 199 1.04 0.54 -23.34
CA PHE A 199 0.30 0.05 -22.19
C PHE A 199 -0.88 0.94 -21.74
N ARG A 200 -1.05 2.11 -22.35
CA ARG A 200 -2.25 2.93 -22.25
C ARG A 200 -2.85 3.16 -23.64
N GLU A 201 -4.02 3.75 -23.69
CA GLU A 201 -4.85 3.88 -24.90
C GLU A 201 -4.15 4.61 -26.04
N VAL A 202 -4.52 4.22 -27.27
CA VAL A 202 -4.18 4.92 -28.51
C VAL A 202 -5.48 5.43 -29.13
N THR A 203 -5.61 6.75 -29.27
CA THR A 203 -6.87 7.36 -29.72
C THR A 203 -6.63 8.34 -30.88
N LEU A 204 -7.41 8.19 -31.96
CA LEU A 204 -7.53 9.21 -32.99
C LEU A 204 -8.62 10.21 -32.62
N LEU A 205 -8.24 11.47 -32.46
CA LEU A 205 -9.12 12.57 -32.06
C LEU A 205 -9.31 13.53 -33.24
N HIS A 206 -10.56 13.81 -33.62
CA HIS A 206 -10.87 14.90 -34.55
C HIS A 206 -10.67 16.25 -33.88
N ARG A 207 -10.10 17.21 -34.60
CA ARG A 207 -9.84 18.57 -34.13
C ARG A 207 -10.54 19.57 -35.08
N PRO A 208 -11.82 19.92 -34.83
CA PRO A 208 -12.57 20.90 -35.62
C PRO A 208 -11.85 22.24 -35.67
N ALA A 209 -12.10 23.02 -36.71
CA ALA A 209 -11.66 24.41 -36.74
C ALA A 209 -12.31 25.17 -35.55
N GLY A 210 -11.50 25.88 -34.78
CA GLY A 210 -11.96 26.52 -33.53
C GLY A 210 -12.18 25.59 -32.36
N SER A 211 -11.65 24.34 -32.43
CA SER A 211 -11.59 23.45 -31.24
C SER A 211 -10.64 23.98 -30.18
N VAL A 212 -10.88 23.55 -28.93
CA VAL A 212 -10.02 23.87 -27.80
C VAL A 212 -8.71 23.08 -27.90
N LEU A 213 -7.56 23.75 -28.04
CA LEU A 213 -6.26 23.12 -27.99
C LEU A 213 -5.81 22.99 -26.56
N ASP A 214 -5.99 24.03 -25.75
CA ASP A 214 -5.68 24.00 -24.32
C ASP A 214 -6.61 24.91 -23.52
N TYR A 215 -6.83 24.57 -22.25
CA TYR A 215 -7.55 25.42 -21.30
C TYR A 215 -7.04 25.23 -19.86
N PHE A 216 -7.22 26.27 -19.03
CA PHE A 216 -6.91 26.20 -17.60
C PHE A 216 -8.05 26.77 -16.76
N VAL A 217 -8.56 25.97 -15.82
CA VAL A 217 -9.64 26.33 -14.89
C VAL A 217 -9.02 26.86 -13.60
N HIS A 218 -9.22 28.13 -13.31
CA HIS A 218 -8.90 28.75 -12.03
C HIS A 218 -10.19 28.87 -11.21
N ALA A 219 -10.31 28.09 -10.15
CA ALA A 219 -11.50 28.01 -9.31
C ALA A 219 -11.11 28.15 -7.83
N SER A 220 -10.94 29.37 -7.36
CA SER A 220 -10.57 29.68 -5.99
C SER A 220 -11.79 29.83 -5.08
N TYR A 221 -11.60 29.63 -3.78
CA TYR A 221 -12.61 29.77 -2.74
C TYR A 221 -12.13 30.68 -1.61
N ASP A 222 -12.93 31.68 -1.27
CA ASP A 222 -12.69 32.52 -0.09
C ASP A 222 -13.52 31.98 1.10
N HIS A 223 -12.84 31.36 2.05
CA HIS A 223 -13.45 30.78 3.24
C HIS A 223 -14.03 31.79 4.23
N VAL A 224 -13.73 33.08 4.08
CA VAL A 224 -14.27 34.15 4.92
C VAL A 224 -15.63 34.64 4.41
N THR A 225 -15.76 34.79 3.08
CA THR A 225 -16.99 35.27 2.45
C THR A 225 -17.92 34.15 2.00
N GLY A 226 -17.39 32.94 1.77
CA GLY A 226 -18.12 31.81 1.19
C GLY A 226 -18.30 31.92 -0.33
N GLU A 227 -17.52 32.77 -0.99
CA GLU A 227 -17.58 33.00 -2.42
C GLU A 227 -16.49 32.24 -3.16
N GLY A 228 -16.83 31.72 -4.34
CA GLY A 228 -15.88 31.15 -5.30
C GLY A 228 -15.66 32.09 -6.45
N THR A 229 -14.42 32.22 -6.90
CA THR A 229 -14.07 32.97 -8.11
C THR A 229 -13.64 31.97 -9.20
N LEU A 230 -14.32 32.04 -10.35
CA LEU A 230 -14.04 31.22 -11.53
C LEU A 230 -13.48 32.06 -12.65
N ARG A 231 -12.40 31.60 -13.26
CA ARG A 231 -11.87 32.07 -14.55
C ARG A 231 -11.38 30.85 -15.32
N VAL A 232 -11.71 30.78 -16.60
CA VAL A 232 -11.18 29.74 -17.50
C VAL A 232 -10.41 30.43 -18.61
N ASP A 233 -9.11 30.18 -18.64
CA ASP A 233 -8.25 30.60 -19.75
C ASP A 233 -8.32 29.55 -20.86
N SER A 234 -8.34 29.94 -22.09
CA SER A 234 -8.34 29.07 -23.28
C SER A 234 -7.55 29.73 -24.41
N ASP A 235 -6.95 28.90 -25.26
CA ASP A 235 -6.24 29.36 -26.46
C ASP A 235 -7.17 29.90 -27.55
N VAL A 236 -8.47 29.63 -27.46
CA VAL A 236 -9.52 30.12 -28.37
C VAL A 236 -10.62 30.85 -27.59
N ASP A 237 -11.23 31.83 -28.25
CA ASP A 237 -12.38 32.54 -27.68
C ASP A 237 -13.55 31.58 -27.50
N GLY A 238 -14.19 31.65 -26.36
CA GLY A 238 -15.31 30.78 -26.02
C GLY A 238 -16.15 31.32 -24.86
N ARG A 239 -17.12 30.52 -24.44
CA ARG A 239 -17.97 30.81 -23.27
C ARG A 239 -17.90 29.68 -22.28
N VAL A 240 -17.87 30.06 -21.02
CA VAL A 240 -17.90 29.14 -19.86
C VAL A 240 -19.29 29.18 -19.29
N LEU A 241 -19.98 28.03 -19.30
CA LEU A 241 -21.33 27.86 -18.80
C LEU A 241 -21.28 26.99 -17.55
N VAL A 242 -21.84 27.47 -16.41
CA VAL A 242 -22.05 26.68 -15.19
C VAL A 242 -23.47 26.89 -14.71
N PRO A 243 -24.44 26.09 -15.21
CA PRO A 243 -25.87 26.33 -14.97
C PRO A 243 -26.27 26.34 -13.48
N ALA A 244 -25.62 25.50 -12.66
CA ALA A 244 -25.91 25.43 -11.22
C ALA A 244 -25.55 26.70 -10.45
N LEU A 245 -24.72 27.59 -11.04
CA LEU A 245 -24.27 28.87 -10.46
C LEU A 245 -24.78 30.08 -11.23
N ASP A 246 -25.62 29.85 -12.27
CA ASP A 246 -26.10 30.92 -13.20
C ASP A 246 -24.93 31.70 -13.86
N ILE A 247 -23.84 30.99 -14.17
CA ILE A 247 -22.64 31.56 -14.81
C ILE A 247 -22.72 31.34 -16.33
N ASP A 248 -22.49 32.42 -17.08
CA ASP A 248 -22.33 32.48 -18.53
C ASP A 248 -21.39 33.65 -18.87
N VAL A 249 -20.08 33.37 -18.96
CA VAL A 249 -19.01 34.37 -19.15
C VAL A 249 -18.10 33.98 -20.31
N ALA A 250 -17.38 34.96 -20.86
CA ALA A 250 -16.35 34.69 -21.88
C ALA A 250 -15.10 34.05 -21.22
N THR A 251 -14.35 33.26 -22.00
CA THR A 251 -13.01 32.83 -21.62
C THR A 251 -12.13 34.03 -21.24
N GLY A 252 -11.27 33.85 -20.19
CA GLY A 252 -10.42 34.92 -19.65
C GLY A 252 -11.14 35.91 -18.71
N GLU A 253 -12.46 35.93 -18.67
CA GLU A 253 -13.22 36.75 -17.70
C GLU A 253 -13.36 36.03 -16.35
N SER A 254 -13.27 36.83 -15.26
CA SER A 254 -13.47 36.32 -13.89
C SER A 254 -14.90 36.59 -13.42
N VAL A 255 -15.52 35.63 -12.75
CA VAL A 255 -16.84 35.77 -12.12
C VAL A 255 -16.82 35.22 -10.71
N THR A 256 -17.54 35.86 -9.79
CA THR A 256 -17.63 35.42 -8.38
C THR A 256 -19.08 35.06 -8.07
N ALA A 257 -19.27 33.93 -7.36
CA ALA A 257 -20.58 33.45 -6.92
C ALA A 257 -20.48 32.73 -5.57
N PRO A 258 -21.55 32.67 -4.78
CA PRO A 258 -21.60 31.80 -3.61
C PRO A 258 -21.51 30.33 -4.00
N VAL A 259 -20.56 29.57 -3.41
CA VAL A 259 -20.31 28.17 -3.75
C VAL A 259 -20.13 27.30 -2.50
N ALA A 260 -20.38 26.02 -2.62
CA ALA A 260 -19.85 25.01 -1.70
C ALA A 260 -18.45 24.60 -2.17
N PRO A 261 -17.43 24.66 -1.30
CA PRO A 261 -16.07 24.33 -1.67
C PRO A 261 -15.86 22.82 -1.88
N TRP A 262 -14.84 22.50 -2.64
CA TRP A 262 -14.34 21.14 -2.77
C TRP A 262 -13.36 20.82 -1.62
N SER A 263 -13.46 19.61 -1.04
CA SER A 263 -12.49 19.01 -0.14
C SER A 263 -12.52 17.47 -0.28
N ALA A 264 -11.49 16.77 0.20
CA ALA A 264 -11.49 15.29 0.20
C ALA A 264 -12.62 14.67 1.05
N GLU A 265 -13.18 15.40 2.02
CA GLU A 265 -14.32 14.97 2.84
C GLU A 265 -15.66 15.33 2.20
N SER A 266 -15.70 16.37 1.38
CA SER A 266 -16.89 16.85 0.67
C SER A 266 -16.51 17.27 -0.76
N PRO A 267 -16.37 16.29 -1.68
CA PRO A 267 -15.85 16.53 -3.03
C PRO A 267 -16.93 17.15 -3.94
N ARG A 268 -17.30 18.39 -3.66
CA ARG A 268 -18.33 19.08 -4.43
C ARG A 268 -17.78 19.57 -5.77
N LEU A 269 -18.27 19.01 -6.86
CA LEU A 269 -18.01 19.44 -8.22
C LEU A 269 -19.23 20.10 -8.81
N TYR A 270 -19.01 21.12 -9.65
CA TYR A 270 -20.03 21.79 -10.46
C TYR A 270 -19.83 21.42 -11.92
N ASP A 271 -20.88 20.89 -12.54
CA ASP A 271 -20.87 20.60 -13.97
C ASP A 271 -20.97 21.90 -14.77
N GLY A 272 -20.07 22.04 -15.71
CA GLY A 272 -20.02 23.17 -16.64
C GLY A 272 -19.65 22.73 -18.05
N GLU A 273 -19.56 23.69 -18.98
CA GLU A 273 -19.11 23.49 -20.35
C GLU A 273 -18.24 24.68 -20.79
N LEU A 274 -17.14 24.36 -21.48
CA LEU A 274 -16.42 25.32 -22.30
C LEU A 274 -16.93 25.16 -23.73
N VAL A 275 -17.54 26.21 -24.28
CA VAL A 275 -18.16 26.22 -25.61
C VAL A 275 -17.42 27.19 -26.49
N THR A 276 -16.83 26.68 -27.56
CA THR A 276 -16.16 27.46 -28.60
C THR A 276 -16.93 27.37 -29.93
N GLU A 277 -16.41 27.94 -31.01
CA GLU A 277 -17.02 27.80 -32.33
C GLU A 277 -17.01 26.34 -32.81
N GLY A 278 -15.94 25.59 -32.45
CA GLY A 278 -15.69 24.25 -33.01
C GLY A 278 -15.98 23.10 -32.04
N GLU A 279 -16.09 23.36 -30.75
CA GLU A 279 -16.12 22.25 -29.75
C GLU A 279 -16.85 22.64 -28.45
N ARG A 280 -17.48 21.64 -27.84
CA ARG A 280 -18.00 21.71 -26.47
C ARG A 280 -17.23 20.70 -25.58
N VAL A 281 -16.54 21.23 -24.58
CA VAL A 281 -15.79 20.43 -23.60
C VAL A 281 -16.51 20.48 -22.26
N PRO A 282 -16.97 19.35 -21.71
CA PRO A 282 -17.51 19.27 -20.36
C PRO A 282 -16.47 19.66 -19.32
N LEU A 283 -16.87 20.44 -18.33
CA LEU A 283 -16.02 20.84 -17.22
C LEU A 283 -16.57 20.26 -15.90
N ARG A 284 -15.66 19.81 -15.01
CA ARG A 284 -15.95 19.41 -13.64
C ARG A 284 -15.19 20.34 -12.70
N ILE A 285 -15.87 21.31 -12.10
CA ILE A 285 -15.25 22.45 -11.41
C ILE A 285 -15.36 22.29 -9.91
N GLY A 286 -14.22 22.14 -9.22
CA GLY A 286 -14.10 22.15 -7.75
C GLY A 286 -13.45 23.43 -7.25
N PHE A 287 -14.21 24.22 -6.46
CA PHE A 287 -13.69 25.46 -5.88
C PHE A 287 -12.90 25.19 -4.61
N ARG A 288 -11.63 25.52 -4.61
CA ARG A 288 -10.76 25.39 -3.43
C ARG A 288 -9.59 26.40 -3.49
N THR A 289 -9.01 26.71 -2.35
CA THR A 289 -7.76 27.49 -2.25
C THR A 289 -6.78 26.74 -1.39
N ILE A 290 -5.55 26.53 -1.92
CA ILE A 290 -4.40 25.95 -1.21
C ILE A 290 -3.50 27.11 -0.81
N ALA A 291 -3.01 27.11 0.42
CA ALA A 291 -2.08 28.11 0.92
C ALA A 291 -1.06 27.51 1.88
N LEU A 292 0.15 28.04 1.85
CA LEU A 292 1.16 27.83 2.87
C LEU A 292 1.13 29.03 3.83
N GLU A 293 0.49 28.86 4.98
CA GLU A 293 0.29 29.91 5.98
C GLU A 293 0.66 29.42 7.37
N ASP A 294 1.36 30.24 8.15
CA ASP A 294 1.80 29.92 9.50
C ASP A 294 2.65 28.65 9.60
N GLY A 295 3.37 28.30 8.51
CA GLY A 295 4.16 27.06 8.42
C GLY A 295 3.32 25.78 8.22
N LEU A 296 2.06 25.91 7.78
CA LEU A 296 1.13 24.80 7.56
C LEU A 296 0.53 24.85 6.17
N ILE A 297 0.29 23.68 5.62
CA ILE A 297 -0.52 23.49 4.41
C ILE A 297 -1.98 23.65 4.82
N LYS A 298 -2.63 24.66 4.27
CA LYS A 298 -4.05 24.91 4.51
C LYS A 298 -4.83 24.80 3.21
N VAL A 299 -5.97 24.17 3.28
CA VAL A 299 -6.96 24.16 2.21
C VAL A 299 -8.23 24.85 2.73
N ASN A 300 -8.76 25.78 1.98
CA ASN A 300 -9.93 26.57 2.37
C ASN A 300 -9.81 27.15 3.78
N GLY A 301 -8.59 27.62 4.15
CA GLY A 301 -8.27 28.21 5.45
C GLY A 301 -8.11 27.21 6.61
N LYS A 302 -8.18 25.90 6.38
CA LYS A 302 -8.01 24.85 7.38
C LYS A 302 -6.71 24.07 7.14
N ALA A 303 -5.93 23.82 8.18
CA ALA A 303 -4.83 22.88 8.13
C ALA A 303 -5.39 21.46 7.89
N ILE A 304 -4.72 20.70 7.02
CA ILE A 304 -5.14 19.33 6.69
C ILE A 304 -4.11 18.33 7.21
N LEU A 305 -4.58 17.12 7.53
CA LEU A 305 -3.72 16.00 7.92
C LEU A 305 -3.82 14.92 6.85
N PHE A 306 -2.69 14.63 6.17
CA PHE A 306 -2.63 13.55 5.17
C PHE A 306 -2.67 12.19 5.85
N LYS A 307 -3.65 11.38 5.50
CA LYS A 307 -3.86 9.98 5.87
C LYS A 307 -3.76 9.22 4.57
N GLY A 308 -2.54 9.11 4.05
CA GLY A 308 -2.29 8.79 2.65
C GLY A 308 -1.68 7.42 2.41
N VAL A 309 -1.61 7.07 1.13
CA VAL A 309 -0.92 5.91 0.61
C VAL A 309 -0.22 6.25 -0.70
N ASN A 310 0.93 5.66 -0.96
CA ASN A 310 1.58 5.66 -2.26
C ASN A 310 0.88 4.65 -3.17
N ARG A 311 0.71 4.95 -4.44
CA ARG A 311 0.04 4.04 -5.37
C ARG A 311 0.76 3.97 -6.70
N HIS A 312 1.32 2.80 -6.99
CA HIS A 312 1.62 2.37 -8.35
C HIS A 312 0.36 1.88 -9.08
N GLU A 313 0.37 1.97 -10.39
CA GLU A 313 -0.65 1.32 -11.23
C GLU A 313 -0.29 -0.15 -11.39
N TRP A 314 -1.14 -1.05 -10.87
CA TRP A 314 -0.87 -2.47 -10.94
C TRP A 314 -2.12 -3.34 -11.06
N HIS A 315 -2.02 -4.34 -11.93
CA HIS A 315 -2.94 -5.46 -12.04
C HIS A 315 -2.15 -6.75 -12.31
N PRO A 316 -2.43 -7.87 -11.60
CA PRO A 316 -1.60 -9.08 -11.67
C PRO A 316 -1.53 -9.74 -13.05
N GLU A 317 -2.53 -9.54 -13.92
CA GLU A 317 -2.56 -10.12 -15.25
C GLU A 317 -2.08 -9.15 -16.35
N THR A 318 -2.27 -7.84 -16.16
CA THR A 318 -2.06 -6.83 -17.21
C THR A 318 -0.97 -5.80 -16.87
N GLY A 319 -0.30 -5.95 -15.71
CA GLY A 319 0.75 -5.01 -15.29
C GLY A 319 0.19 -3.61 -15.05
N ARG A 320 0.78 -2.60 -15.70
CA ARG A 320 0.34 -1.20 -15.59
C ARG A 320 -0.86 -0.81 -16.48
N THR A 321 -1.40 -1.77 -17.24
CA THR A 321 -2.61 -1.54 -18.03
C THR A 321 -3.84 -1.74 -17.15
N LEU A 322 -4.52 -0.64 -16.79
CA LEU A 322 -5.68 -0.65 -15.91
C LEU A 322 -6.94 -0.18 -16.65
N ASP A 323 -8.07 -0.80 -16.31
CA ASP A 323 -9.37 -0.29 -16.72
C ASP A 323 -9.98 0.65 -15.65
N LEU A 324 -11.02 1.37 -16.04
CA LEU A 324 -11.71 2.31 -15.15
C LEU A 324 -12.34 1.61 -13.91
N ALA A 325 -12.79 0.35 -14.05
CA ALA A 325 -13.41 -0.40 -12.96
C ALA A 325 -12.38 -0.72 -11.86
N THR A 326 -11.19 -1.16 -12.25
CA THR A 326 -10.06 -1.43 -11.37
C THR A 326 -9.59 -0.17 -10.64
N MET A 327 -9.43 0.95 -11.36
CA MET A 327 -9.06 2.23 -10.74
C MET A 327 -10.12 2.73 -9.74
N ARG A 328 -11.41 2.57 -10.08
CA ARG A 328 -12.52 2.92 -9.19
C ARG A 328 -12.54 2.04 -7.93
N GLU A 329 -12.24 0.75 -8.06
CA GLU A 329 -12.15 -0.17 -6.91
C GLU A 329 -11.06 0.27 -5.95
N ASP A 330 -9.87 0.65 -6.44
CA ASP A 330 -8.79 1.19 -5.61
C ASP A 330 -9.26 2.39 -4.79
N VAL A 331 -9.86 3.41 -5.44
CA VAL A 331 -10.32 4.62 -4.75
C VAL A 331 -11.44 4.31 -3.75
N LEU A 332 -12.37 3.41 -4.10
CA LEU A 332 -13.44 2.99 -3.19
C LEU A 332 -12.90 2.25 -1.95
N LEU A 333 -11.91 1.38 -2.13
CA LEU A 333 -11.24 0.69 -1.02
C LEU A 333 -10.49 1.69 -0.13
N MET A 334 -9.75 2.64 -0.71
CA MET A 334 -9.09 3.72 0.05
C MET A 334 -10.09 4.47 0.91
N LYS A 335 -11.20 4.96 0.34
CA LYS A 335 -12.24 5.70 1.06
C LYS A 335 -12.88 4.86 2.18
N ARG A 336 -13.18 3.59 1.92
CA ARG A 336 -13.77 2.65 2.90
C ARG A 336 -12.81 2.32 4.05
N HIS A 337 -11.52 2.58 3.86
CA HIS A 337 -10.49 2.41 4.89
C HIS A 337 -9.98 3.75 5.45
N ASN A 338 -10.78 4.82 5.35
CA ASN A 338 -10.53 6.14 5.94
C ASN A 338 -9.34 6.92 5.34
N LEU A 339 -8.74 6.47 4.24
CA LEU A 339 -7.71 7.24 3.55
C LEU A 339 -8.31 8.51 2.94
N ASN A 340 -7.58 9.61 3.01
CA ASN A 340 -7.97 10.89 2.44
C ASN A 340 -6.99 11.44 1.39
N ALA A 341 -5.87 10.72 1.16
CA ALA A 341 -4.81 11.19 0.25
C ALA A 341 -4.15 10.02 -0.49
N VAL A 342 -3.59 10.32 -1.66
CA VAL A 342 -2.77 9.42 -2.47
C VAL A 342 -1.59 10.18 -3.09
N ARG A 343 -0.39 9.57 -3.08
CA ARG A 343 0.73 10.00 -3.90
C ARG A 343 0.83 9.07 -5.09
N THR A 344 0.88 9.64 -6.29
CA THR A 344 0.95 8.87 -7.53
C THR A 344 2.40 8.46 -7.80
N SER A 345 2.87 7.49 -7.04
CA SER A 345 4.23 6.99 -7.11
C SER A 345 4.49 6.20 -8.39
N HIS A 346 5.52 6.45 -9.18
CA HIS A 346 6.38 7.65 -9.19
C HIS A 346 6.28 8.27 -10.58
N TYR A 347 5.06 8.52 -11.05
CA TYR A 347 4.71 9.03 -12.38
C TYR A 347 3.25 9.52 -12.41
N PRO A 348 2.89 10.37 -13.38
CA PRO A 348 1.50 10.78 -13.58
C PRO A 348 0.62 9.55 -13.90
N PRO A 349 -0.48 9.32 -13.16
CA PRO A 349 -1.32 8.14 -13.32
C PRO A 349 -2.14 8.21 -14.60
N HIS A 350 -2.91 7.16 -14.89
CA HIS A 350 -3.95 7.25 -15.91
C HIS A 350 -4.91 8.41 -15.58
N PRO A 351 -5.22 9.33 -16.52
CA PRO A 351 -5.96 10.55 -16.19
C PRO A 351 -7.34 10.30 -15.55
N ALA A 352 -8.01 9.21 -15.92
CA ALA A 352 -9.29 8.84 -15.30
C ALA A 352 -9.20 8.53 -13.79
N PHE A 353 -8.00 8.20 -13.27
CA PHE A 353 -7.78 8.03 -11.84
C PHE A 353 -7.90 9.37 -11.10
N LEU A 354 -7.40 10.46 -11.70
CA LEU A 354 -7.53 11.80 -11.13
C LEU A 354 -8.98 12.28 -11.14
N ASP A 355 -9.75 11.97 -12.22
CA ASP A 355 -11.20 12.22 -12.24
C ASP A 355 -11.91 11.49 -11.08
N LEU A 356 -11.50 10.27 -10.74
CA LEU A 356 -12.03 9.52 -9.59
C LEU A 356 -11.63 10.14 -8.25
N CYS A 357 -10.41 10.67 -8.12
CA CYS A 357 -9.97 11.42 -6.95
C CYS A 357 -10.79 12.71 -6.75
N ASP A 358 -11.10 13.43 -7.84
CA ASP A 358 -11.96 14.61 -7.83
C ASP A 358 -13.40 14.26 -7.42
N GLU A 359 -13.95 13.15 -7.93
CA GLU A 359 -15.33 12.71 -7.70
C GLU A 359 -15.54 12.14 -6.28
N LEU A 360 -14.61 11.30 -5.82
CA LEU A 360 -14.73 10.54 -4.57
C LEU A 360 -14.03 11.19 -3.38
N GLY A 361 -13.18 12.18 -3.63
CA GLY A 361 -12.50 13.00 -2.63
C GLY A 361 -11.23 12.39 -2.05
N LEU A 362 -10.11 12.53 -2.76
CA LEU A 362 -8.76 12.28 -2.25
C LEU A 362 -7.87 13.50 -2.53
N TRP A 363 -7.01 13.86 -1.57
CA TRP A 363 -5.91 14.77 -1.84
C TRP A 363 -4.85 14.06 -2.66
N VAL A 364 -4.27 14.71 -3.65
CA VAL A 364 -3.29 14.10 -4.56
C VAL A 364 -1.95 14.86 -4.49
N ILE A 365 -0.88 14.09 -4.35
CA ILE A 365 0.47 14.49 -4.80
C ILE A 365 0.65 13.87 -6.17
N ASP A 366 0.62 14.68 -7.24
CA ASP A 366 0.85 14.24 -8.60
C ASP A 366 2.35 14.31 -8.91
N GLU A 367 2.95 13.18 -9.28
CA GLU A 367 4.39 13.05 -9.35
C GLU A 367 4.89 12.89 -10.79
N CYS A 368 5.98 13.57 -11.09
CA CYS A 368 6.64 13.54 -12.38
C CYS A 368 7.29 12.17 -12.63
N ASP A 369 7.22 11.69 -13.87
CA ASP A 369 7.87 10.45 -14.32
C ASP A 369 9.40 10.63 -14.34
N LEU A 370 10.01 10.59 -13.15
CA LEU A 370 11.43 10.81 -12.94
C LEU A 370 11.95 10.07 -11.72
N GLU A 371 12.83 9.13 -11.96
CA GLU A 371 13.63 8.46 -10.94
C GLU A 371 14.99 8.05 -11.50
N THR A 372 16.06 8.21 -10.70
CA THR A 372 17.42 7.85 -11.11
C THR A 372 18.17 7.16 -9.96
N HIS A 373 17.46 6.33 -9.19
CA HIS A 373 17.93 5.78 -7.91
C HIS A 373 19.21 4.96 -8.04
N GLY A 374 19.38 4.18 -9.12
CA GLY A 374 20.57 3.37 -9.35
C GLY A 374 21.89 4.15 -9.48
N PHE A 375 21.85 5.47 -9.66
CA PHE A 375 23.06 6.31 -9.59
C PHE A 375 23.63 6.43 -8.16
N THR A 376 22.90 6.00 -7.12
CA THR A 376 23.45 5.86 -5.75
C THR A 376 24.64 4.95 -5.71
N GLU A 377 24.66 3.86 -6.49
CA GLU A 377 25.75 2.88 -6.59
C GLU A 377 27.05 3.50 -7.10
N GLN A 378 26.96 4.64 -7.78
CA GLN A 378 28.11 5.40 -8.28
C GLN A 378 28.36 6.69 -7.49
N GLY A 379 27.65 6.90 -6.36
CA GLY A 379 27.70 8.13 -5.56
C GLY A 379 27.21 9.33 -6.33
N TRP A 380 26.13 9.16 -7.10
CA TRP A 380 25.46 10.18 -7.93
C TRP A 380 26.32 10.75 -9.06
N ARG A 381 27.44 10.09 -9.43
CA ARG A 381 28.30 10.54 -10.52
C ARG A 381 27.58 10.34 -11.85
N ASP A 382 27.66 11.34 -12.73
CA ASP A 382 27.09 11.37 -14.07
C ASP A 382 25.53 11.24 -14.08
N ASN A 383 24.90 11.58 -12.94
CA ASN A 383 23.46 11.57 -12.78
C ASN A 383 22.77 12.55 -13.77
N PRO A 384 21.81 12.10 -14.58
CA PRO A 384 21.09 12.93 -15.55
C PRO A 384 20.49 14.22 -15.00
N VAL A 385 19.99 14.24 -13.75
CA VAL A 385 19.37 15.45 -13.16
C VAL A 385 20.36 16.58 -12.89
N ASP A 386 21.67 16.35 -12.90
CA ASP A 386 22.72 17.39 -12.76
C ASP A 386 23.51 17.64 -14.07
N ASP A 387 23.05 17.13 -15.20
CA ASP A 387 23.66 17.33 -16.52
C ASP A 387 22.75 18.18 -17.41
N ASP A 388 23.26 19.35 -17.83
CA ASP A 388 22.51 20.32 -18.66
C ASP A 388 21.98 19.74 -19.97
N ARG A 389 22.58 18.66 -20.50
CA ARG A 389 22.10 17.98 -21.70
C ARG A 389 20.70 17.38 -21.55
N TRP A 390 20.36 16.96 -20.32
CA TRP A 390 19.10 16.32 -19.97
C TRP A 390 17.99 17.31 -19.56
N THR A 391 18.36 18.58 -19.28
CA THR A 391 17.40 19.60 -18.84
C THR A 391 16.17 19.70 -19.74
N PRO A 392 16.27 19.64 -21.10
CA PRO A 392 15.07 19.67 -21.96
C PRO A 392 14.12 18.49 -21.72
N ALA A 393 14.63 17.27 -21.47
CA ALA A 393 13.80 16.10 -21.19
C ALA A 393 13.13 16.19 -19.81
N LEU A 394 13.83 16.71 -18.82
CA LEU A 394 13.30 16.94 -17.48
C LEU A 394 12.16 17.96 -17.49
N LEU A 395 12.36 19.09 -18.19
CA LEU A 395 11.34 20.12 -18.35
C LEU A 395 10.13 19.62 -19.15
N ASP A 396 10.34 18.81 -20.20
CA ASP A 396 9.23 18.22 -20.98
C ASP A 396 8.37 17.29 -20.12
N ARG A 397 9.00 16.47 -19.25
CA ARG A 397 8.30 15.60 -18.30
C ARG A 397 7.44 16.40 -17.32
N ALA A 398 8.02 17.41 -16.67
CA ALA A 398 7.29 18.30 -15.78
C ALA A 398 6.15 19.04 -16.49
N ALA A 399 6.41 19.53 -17.71
CA ALA A 399 5.40 20.23 -18.50
C ALA A 399 4.24 19.32 -18.92
N ARG A 400 4.53 18.07 -19.35
CA ARG A 400 3.47 17.10 -19.73
C ARG A 400 2.61 16.72 -18.55
N MET A 401 3.17 16.52 -17.35
CA MET A 401 2.40 16.28 -16.12
C MET A 401 1.48 17.48 -15.83
N VAL A 402 2.06 18.67 -15.62
CA VAL A 402 1.31 19.86 -15.19
C VAL A 402 0.27 20.29 -16.21
N GLU A 403 0.61 20.35 -17.50
CA GLU A 403 -0.33 20.79 -18.53
C GLU A 403 -1.48 19.78 -18.72
N ARG A 404 -1.21 18.49 -18.60
CA ARG A 404 -2.25 17.45 -18.67
C ARG A 404 -3.23 17.56 -17.51
N ASP A 405 -2.72 17.73 -16.28
CA ASP A 405 -3.49 17.48 -15.04
C ASP A 405 -3.89 18.75 -14.28
N LYS A 406 -3.49 19.93 -14.74
CA LYS A 406 -3.71 21.25 -14.09
C LYS A 406 -5.15 21.58 -13.69
N ASN A 407 -6.15 20.92 -14.28
CA ASN A 407 -7.56 21.20 -14.03
C ASN A 407 -8.18 20.37 -12.88
N HIS A 408 -7.44 19.45 -12.27
CA HIS A 408 -7.93 18.62 -11.18
C HIS A 408 -7.90 19.33 -9.82
N PRO A 409 -9.05 19.53 -9.14
CA PRO A 409 -9.08 20.16 -7.81
C PRO A 409 -8.46 19.29 -6.71
N SER A 410 -8.35 17.98 -6.90
CA SER A 410 -7.75 17.05 -5.95
C SER A 410 -6.24 17.26 -5.76
N ILE A 411 -5.52 17.75 -6.77
CA ILE A 411 -4.07 17.93 -6.73
C ILE A 411 -3.71 19.10 -5.81
N VAL A 412 -2.91 18.79 -4.77
CA VAL A 412 -2.35 19.76 -3.81
C VAL A 412 -0.90 20.09 -4.13
N PHE A 413 -0.14 19.09 -4.56
CA PHE A 413 1.28 19.19 -4.86
C PHE A 413 1.59 18.72 -6.28
N TRP A 414 2.52 19.42 -6.90
CA TRP A 414 3.32 18.93 -8.01
C TRP A 414 4.64 18.40 -7.45
N SER A 415 4.92 17.12 -7.64
CA SER A 415 6.17 16.50 -7.20
C SER A 415 7.14 16.40 -8.38
N LEU A 416 8.42 16.73 -8.12
CA LEU A 416 9.45 16.75 -9.17
C LEU A 416 9.89 15.36 -9.62
N GLY A 417 9.57 14.33 -8.85
CA GLY A 417 9.97 12.95 -9.07
C GLY A 417 10.34 12.25 -7.77
N ASN A 418 10.96 11.09 -7.88
CA ASN A 418 11.39 10.24 -6.78
C ASN A 418 12.91 10.03 -6.84
N GLU A 419 13.55 9.73 -5.74
CA GLU A 419 14.94 9.23 -5.52
C GLU A 419 15.93 9.51 -6.67
N ALA A 420 15.99 10.76 -7.10
CA ALA A 420 16.86 11.21 -8.19
C ALA A 420 18.08 12.03 -7.70
N GLY A 421 18.35 12.00 -6.40
CA GLY A 421 19.43 12.81 -5.81
C GLY A 421 19.14 14.31 -5.85
N THR A 422 20.13 15.12 -6.22
CA THR A 422 19.99 16.57 -6.37
C THR A 422 20.68 17.04 -7.65
N GLY A 423 20.12 18.08 -8.31
CA GLY A 423 20.71 18.57 -9.54
C GLY A 423 20.06 19.84 -10.06
N ARG A 424 20.74 20.50 -11.02
CA ARG A 424 20.28 21.74 -11.65
C ARG A 424 18.98 21.56 -12.42
N GLY A 425 18.76 20.37 -12.98
CA GLY A 425 17.54 20.01 -13.68
C GLY A 425 16.30 20.06 -12.78
N LEU A 426 16.41 19.56 -11.55
CA LEU A 426 15.32 19.62 -10.55
C LEU A 426 14.99 21.08 -10.18
N THR A 427 16.01 21.92 -9.99
CA THR A 427 15.81 23.37 -9.77
C THR A 427 15.07 24.01 -10.93
N ALA A 428 15.46 23.68 -12.18
CA ALA A 428 14.80 24.22 -13.39
C ALA A 428 13.33 23.77 -13.50
N MET A 429 13.03 22.50 -13.13
CA MET A 429 11.65 21.99 -13.08
C MET A 429 10.83 22.75 -12.03
N ALA A 430 11.34 22.93 -10.82
CA ALA A 430 10.66 23.67 -9.75
C ALA A 430 10.37 25.12 -10.15
N GLU A 431 11.36 25.83 -10.71
CA GLU A 431 11.20 27.20 -11.22
C GLU A 431 10.12 27.28 -12.32
N TRP A 432 10.10 26.31 -13.22
CA TRP A 432 9.09 26.25 -14.29
C TRP A 432 7.68 26.01 -13.72
N ILE A 433 7.52 25.05 -12.79
CA ILE A 433 6.24 24.73 -12.16
C ILE A 433 5.69 25.91 -11.37
N HIS A 434 6.51 26.56 -10.50
CA HIS A 434 6.10 27.76 -9.77
C HIS A 434 5.67 28.90 -10.69
N GLY A 435 6.34 29.04 -11.85
CA GLY A 435 5.98 30.04 -12.87
C GLY A 435 4.69 29.72 -13.61
N ARG A 436 4.40 28.43 -13.81
CA ARG A 436 3.23 27.97 -14.58
C ARG A 436 1.97 27.84 -13.74
N ASP A 437 2.10 27.30 -12.53
CA ASP A 437 1.00 27.08 -11.58
C ASP A 437 1.41 27.53 -10.17
N PRO A 438 1.29 28.82 -9.86
CA PRO A 438 1.62 29.35 -8.54
C PRO A 438 0.58 29.03 -7.46
N GLU A 439 -0.53 28.36 -7.82
CA GLU A 439 -1.63 28.03 -6.90
C GLU A 439 -1.38 26.72 -6.14
N ARG A 440 -0.49 25.85 -6.64
CA ARG A 440 -0.14 24.58 -6.01
C ARG A 440 1.31 24.57 -5.54
N LEU A 441 1.55 23.72 -4.52
CA LEU A 441 2.85 23.61 -3.87
C LEU A 441 3.76 22.65 -4.65
N VAL A 442 5.08 22.84 -4.52
CA VAL A 442 6.09 21.95 -5.10
C VAL A 442 6.68 21.04 -4.02
N HIS A 443 6.73 19.75 -4.32
CA HIS A 443 7.26 18.69 -3.49
C HIS A 443 8.44 17.99 -4.16
N TYR A 444 9.40 17.55 -3.38
CA TYR A 444 10.43 16.57 -3.74
C TYR A 444 11.15 16.10 -2.46
N GLU A 445 11.23 14.79 -2.25
CA GLU A 445 11.79 14.22 -1.02
C GLU A 445 13.31 14.44 -0.88
N GLY A 446 14.06 14.43 -2.00
CA GLY A 446 15.53 14.59 -2.01
C GLY A 446 16.01 16.02 -1.70
N ASP A 447 15.13 17.02 -1.69
CA ASP A 447 15.46 18.39 -1.32
C ASP A 447 15.45 18.62 0.22
N TRP A 448 16.31 17.92 0.93
CA TRP A 448 16.39 17.99 2.40
C TRP A 448 16.65 19.38 2.97
N ASN A 449 17.10 20.33 2.17
CA ASN A 449 17.33 21.71 2.57
C ASN A 449 16.15 22.63 2.20
N CYS A 450 15.15 22.12 1.55
CA CYS A 450 13.97 22.83 1.02
C CYS A 450 14.39 24.07 0.22
N ARG A 451 15.35 23.89 -0.68
CA ARG A 451 15.85 24.96 -1.54
C ARG A 451 14.79 25.34 -2.57
N ASP A 452 14.23 24.33 -3.21
CA ASP A 452 13.35 24.43 -4.37
C ASP A 452 11.89 24.04 -4.03
N THR A 453 11.66 23.40 -2.87
CA THR A 453 10.37 22.88 -2.43
C THR A 453 9.67 23.76 -1.39
N ASP A 454 8.34 23.55 -1.27
CA ASP A 454 7.43 24.26 -0.36
C ASP A 454 7.05 23.46 0.89
N VAL A 455 7.56 22.24 1.01
CA VAL A 455 7.33 21.32 2.13
C VAL A 455 8.61 20.58 2.46
N TYR A 456 8.85 20.32 3.75
CA TYR A 456 9.91 19.40 4.17
C TYR A 456 9.35 17.97 4.10
N SER A 457 9.96 17.14 3.29
CA SER A 457 9.55 15.75 3.09
C SER A 457 10.68 14.78 3.44
N ARG A 458 10.30 13.60 3.93
CA ARG A 458 11.22 12.50 4.22
C ARG A 458 10.58 11.17 3.88
N MET A 459 11.44 10.20 3.60
CA MET A 459 11.09 8.78 3.54
C MET A 459 11.56 8.09 4.81
N TYR A 460 10.71 7.23 5.36
CA TYR A 460 11.00 6.31 6.48
C TYR A 460 11.72 6.93 7.69
N ALA A 461 11.50 8.22 7.96
CA ALA A 461 12.05 8.86 9.14
C ALA A 461 11.60 8.14 10.41
N PHE A 462 12.53 7.80 11.29
CA PHE A 462 12.26 7.07 12.52
C PHE A 462 11.41 7.92 13.48
N HIS A 463 10.59 7.28 14.32
CA HIS A 463 9.70 7.96 15.28
C HIS A 463 10.42 9.04 16.10
N GLY A 464 11.66 8.74 16.55
CA GLY A 464 12.48 9.73 17.29
C GLY A 464 12.90 10.92 16.46
N GLU A 465 13.17 10.75 15.16
CA GLU A 465 13.47 11.82 14.22
C GLU A 465 12.22 12.66 13.94
N VAL A 466 11.08 12.02 13.68
CA VAL A 466 9.80 12.70 13.47
C VAL A 466 9.43 13.54 14.70
N GLU A 467 9.66 13.03 15.91
CA GLU A 467 9.44 13.80 17.13
C GLU A 467 10.39 15.01 17.23
N GLN A 468 11.67 14.90 16.82
CA GLN A 468 12.58 16.04 16.78
C GLN A 468 12.13 17.09 15.76
N ILE A 469 11.66 16.67 14.61
CA ILE A 469 11.12 17.56 13.57
C ILE A 469 9.88 18.29 14.12
N GLY A 470 8.96 17.58 14.74
CA GLY A 470 7.76 18.17 15.35
C GLY A 470 8.08 19.20 16.45
N LYS A 471 9.17 19.01 17.17
CA LYS A 471 9.69 19.95 18.19
C LYS A 471 10.53 21.09 17.61
N GLU A 472 10.71 21.17 16.30
CA GLU A 472 11.59 22.11 15.60
C GLU A 472 13.07 22.03 16.05
N LEU A 473 13.49 20.84 16.52
CA LEU A 473 14.86 20.57 16.99
C LEU A 473 15.72 19.87 15.95
N ASP A 474 15.16 19.61 14.75
CA ASP A 474 15.86 19.04 13.63
C ASP A 474 16.98 20.00 13.13
N GLY A 475 18.12 19.45 12.78
CA GLY A 475 19.18 20.22 12.10
C GLY A 475 18.71 20.67 10.74
N GLY A 476 19.26 21.74 10.18
CA GLY A 476 18.93 22.19 8.84
C GLY A 476 18.85 23.70 8.70
N THR A 477 18.41 24.16 7.53
CA THR A 477 18.25 25.57 7.21
C THR A 477 17.11 26.20 8.03
N HIS A 478 17.15 27.53 8.18
CA HIS A 478 16.05 28.27 8.80
C HIS A 478 14.74 28.07 8.02
N LYS A 479 14.79 28.13 6.67
CA LYS A 479 13.65 27.91 5.79
C LYS A 479 13.00 26.53 6.08
N ARG A 480 13.79 25.44 6.13
CA ARG A 480 13.25 24.09 6.39
C ARG A 480 12.45 24.00 7.68
N ARG A 481 12.90 24.66 8.76
CA ARG A 481 12.21 24.62 10.05
C ARG A 481 10.90 25.41 10.09
N GLU A 482 10.70 26.34 9.15
CA GLU A 482 9.47 27.13 9.01
C GLU A 482 8.44 26.47 8.10
N LEU A 483 8.82 25.37 7.39
CA LEU A 483 7.93 24.65 6.49
C LEU A 483 7.21 23.50 7.20
N PRO A 484 6.00 23.12 6.73
CA PRO A 484 5.32 21.91 7.18
C PRO A 484 6.15 20.67 6.87
N PHE A 485 5.86 19.59 7.57
CA PHE A 485 6.52 18.31 7.38
C PHE A 485 5.52 17.23 6.98
N ILE A 486 5.87 16.42 5.98
CA ILE A 486 5.17 15.18 5.63
C ILE A 486 6.18 14.03 5.51
N GLN A 487 5.73 12.81 5.77
CA GLN A 487 6.44 11.61 5.31
C GLN A 487 5.84 11.17 3.99
N CYS A 488 6.52 11.42 2.86
CA CYS A 488 6.02 10.97 1.56
C CYS A 488 6.02 9.44 1.45
N GLU A 489 6.86 8.77 2.26
CA GLU A 489 6.85 7.33 2.44
C GLU A 489 7.14 6.97 3.91
N TYR A 490 6.32 6.07 4.48
CA TYR A 490 6.56 5.47 5.79
C TYR A 490 5.75 4.18 5.93
N GLY A 491 6.04 3.40 6.97
CA GLY A 491 5.24 2.23 7.29
C GLY A 491 5.25 1.20 6.15
N HIS A 492 6.45 0.81 5.67
CA HIS A 492 6.62 -0.16 4.59
C HIS A 492 5.80 -1.43 4.85
N ALA A 493 4.83 -1.73 3.98
CA ALA A 493 3.77 -2.70 4.23
C ALA A 493 4.12 -4.13 3.75
N MET A 494 5.39 -4.40 3.53
CA MET A 494 5.88 -5.68 3.03
C MET A 494 5.54 -6.83 3.98
N GLY A 495 4.79 -7.82 3.49
CA GLY A 495 4.41 -9.02 4.22
C GLY A 495 3.60 -8.73 5.49
N ASN A 496 3.96 -9.39 6.61
CA ASN A 496 3.32 -9.12 7.91
C ASN A 496 3.79 -7.78 8.47
N GLY A 497 2.92 -6.79 8.44
CA GLY A 497 3.15 -5.40 8.87
C GLY A 497 2.12 -4.47 8.23
N PRO A 498 2.36 -3.15 8.27
CA PRO A 498 3.44 -2.45 9.00
C PRO A 498 3.16 -2.30 10.50
N GLY A 499 4.18 -2.42 11.33
CA GLY A 499 4.09 -2.20 12.77
C GLY A 499 4.36 -0.75 13.20
N GLY A 500 3.85 -0.32 14.36
CA GLY A 500 4.13 0.99 14.95
C GLY A 500 3.40 2.17 14.28
N LEU A 501 2.39 1.95 13.44
CA LEU A 501 1.62 3.02 12.79
C LEU A 501 0.92 3.94 13.78
N ALA A 502 0.40 3.38 14.87
CA ALA A 502 -0.26 4.17 15.92
C ALA A 502 0.71 5.14 16.58
N ASP A 503 1.98 4.75 16.77
CA ASP A 503 3.01 5.60 17.35
C ASP A 503 3.36 6.78 16.42
N TYR A 504 3.36 6.59 15.10
CA TYR A 504 3.48 7.69 14.12
C TYR A 504 2.26 8.60 14.15
N GLN A 505 1.06 8.05 14.16
CA GLN A 505 -0.18 8.84 14.16
C GLN A 505 -0.27 9.73 15.42
N ASP A 506 0.15 9.21 16.58
CA ASP A 506 0.21 9.97 17.83
C ASP A 506 1.18 11.16 17.72
N LEU A 507 2.28 11.04 16.97
CA LEU A 507 3.21 12.15 16.70
C LEU A 507 2.59 13.17 15.73
N PHE A 508 1.97 12.72 14.64
CA PHE A 508 1.30 13.61 13.67
C PHE A 508 0.18 14.43 14.32
N GLU A 509 -0.56 13.85 15.25
CA GLU A 509 -1.61 14.56 15.98
C GLU A 509 -1.09 15.44 17.11
N LYS A 510 0.13 15.22 17.58
CA LYS A 510 0.72 15.95 18.70
C LYS A 510 1.36 17.28 18.30
N TYR A 511 1.86 17.39 17.08
CA TYR A 511 2.62 18.54 16.61
C TYR A 511 2.01 19.07 15.31
N ASP A 512 1.52 20.29 15.30
CA ASP A 512 0.83 20.92 14.17
C ASP A 512 1.67 20.91 12.86
N ARG A 513 3.01 21.07 13.00
CA ARG A 513 3.95 21.03 11.87
C ARG A 513 3.96 19.70 11.13
N LEU A 514 3.61 18.61 11.83
CA LEU A 514 3.59 17.27 11.25
C LEU A 514 2.23 17.03 10.58
N GLN A 515 2.16 17.14 9.27
CA GLN A 515 0.90 17.06 8.54
C GLN A 515 0.66 15.66 7.91
N GLY A 516 1.14 14.61 8.59
CA GLY A 516 0.86 13.22 8.22
C GLY A 516 1.84 12.62 7.21
N GLY A 517 1.36 11.67 6.42
CA GLY A 517 2.20 10.96 5.45
C GLY A 517 1.46 9.93 4.63
N PHE A 518 2.24 9.19 3.83
CA PHE A 518 1.77 8.22 2.85
C PHE A 518 2.44 6.88 3.11
N ILE A 519 1.65 5.83 3.40
CA ILE A 519 2.15 4.47 3.57
C ILE A 519 2.77 3.98 2.25
N TRP A 520 3.90 3.33 2.29
CA TRP A 520 4.44 2.55 1.19
C TRP A 520 4.00 1.09 1.34
N GLU A 521 3.20 0.49 0.45
CA GLU A 521 2.39 1.16 -0.57
C GLU A 521 0.98 0.52 -0.67
N TRP A 522 0.27 0.75 -1.80
CA TRP A 522 -1.13 0.34 -1.94
C TRP A 522 -1.33 -1.14 -2.19
N ILE A 523 -0.57 -1.74 -3.14
CA ILE A 523 -0.87 -3.07 -3.65
C ILE A 523 0.39 -3.91 -3.86
N ASP A 524 0.36 -5.19 -3.50
CA ASP A 524 1.41 -6.15 -3.86
C ASP A 524 1.49 -6.32 -5.39
N HIS A 525 2.67 -6.17 -5.99
CA HIS A 525 2.87 -6.31 -7.43
C HIS A 525 3.18 -7.75 -7.88
N GLY A 526 2.53 -8.74 -7.28
CA GLY A 526 2.62 -10.12 -7.74
C GLY A 526 2.05 -10.28 -9.15
N VAL A 527 2.79 -10.95 -10.04
CA VAL A 527 2.33 -11.31 -11.39
C VAL A 527 1.59 -12.63 -11.35
N GLN A 528 0.40 -12.70 -11.94
CA GLN A 528 -0.38 -13.95 -12.00
C GLN A 528 0.44 -15.06 -12.69
N HIS A 529 0.62 -16.19 -12.01
CA HIS A 529 1.41 -17.31 -12.50
C HIS A 529 0.68 -18.65 -12.31
N ALA A 530 0.69 -19.49 -13.36
CA ALA A 530 -0.10 -20.73 -13.38
C ALA A 530 0.30 -21.76 -12.29
N GLU A 531 1.58 -21.82 -11.93
CA GLU A 531 2.10 -22.80 -10.97
C GLU A 531 2.29 -22.21 -9.57
N LEU A 532 2.64 -20.93 -9.45
CA LEU A 532 2.96 -20.27 -8.18
C LEU A 532 1.77 -19.54 -7.56
N GLY A 533 0.70 -19.31 -8.32
CA GLY A 533 -0.38 -18.40 -7.98
C GLY A 533 0.03 -16.96 -8.34
N TYR A 534 0.91 -16.37 -7.56
CA TYR A 534 1.57 -15.09 -7.87
C TYR A 534 3.09 -15.28 -7.86
N ALA A 535 3.76 -14.72 -8.87
CA ALA A 535 5.20 -14.67 -9.02
C ALA A 535 5.74 -13.31 -8.63
N TYR A 536 6.98 -13.28 -8.14
CA TYR A 536 7.72 -12.06 -7.83
C TYR A 536 9.15 -12.13 -8.40
N GLY A 537 10.03 -11.18 -8.09
CA GLY A 537 11.39 -11.10 -8.67
C GLY A 537 12.22 -12.38 -8.49
N GLY A 538 12.84 -12.82 -9.57
CA GLY A 538 13.61 -14.07 -9.66
C GLY A 538 12.81 -15.28 -10.16
N ASP A 539 11.48 -15.24 -10.14
CA ASP A 539 10.64 -16.36 -10.56
C ASP A 539 10.60 -16.54 -12.08
N PHE A 540 10.97 -15.52 -12.83
CA PHE A 540 11.07 -15.59 -14.31
C PHE A 540 12.48 -15.94 -14.80
N GLY A 541 13.45 -16.14 -13.87
CA GLY A 541 14.80 -16.55 -14.17
C GLY A 541 15.75 -15.40 -14.52
N GLU A 542 15.38 -14.18 -14.20
CA GLU A 542 16.25 -13.00 -14.27
C GLU A 542 17.44 -13.14 -13.30
N GLU A 543 18.65 -12.77 -13.77
CA GLU A 543 19.88 -12.87 -12.96
C GLU A 543 20.00 -11.76 -11.91
N LEU A 544 19.42 -10.59 -12.20
CA LEU A 544 19.38 -9.43 -11.33
C LEU A 544 17.94 -9.17 -10.92
N HIS A 545 17.66 -9.27 -9.62
CA HIS A 545 16.32 -9.07 -9.07
C HIS A 545 16.37 -8.82 -7.57
N ASP A 546 15.32 -8.17 -7.04
CA ASP A 546 15.17 -7.89 -5.60
C ASP A 546 14.10 -8.77 -4.91
N GLY A 547 13.77 -9.93 -5.52
CA GLY A 547 12.92 -10.95 -4.92
C GLY A 547 11.49 -10.47 -4.69
N ASN A 548 10.98 -10.74 -3.48
CA ASN A 548 9.64 -10.33 -3.09
C ASN A 548 9.55 -8.89 -2.54
N PHE A 549 10.57 -8.04 -2.76
CA PHE A 549 10.55 -6.66 -2.26
C PHE A 549 9.39 -5.85 -2.86
N VAL A 550 8.96 -6.17 -4.05
CA VAL A 550 7.78 -5.64 -4.77
C VAL A 550 6.42 -6.07 -4.17
N CYS A 551 6.42 -6.93 -3.14
CA CYS A 551 5.21 -7.39 -2.45
C CYS A 551 5.06 -6.65 -1.11
N ASP A 552 4.75 -5.37 -1.18
CA ASP A 552 4.78 -4.41 -0.07
C ASP A 552 3.47 -3.61 0.05
N GLY A 553 2.37 -4.21 -0.42
CA GLY A 553 1.05 -3.61 -0.50
C GLY A 553 0.18 -3.73 0.75
N LEU A 554 -0.63 -2.70 1.00
CA LEU A 554 -1.76 -2.74 1.95
C LEU A 554 -2.92 -3.61 1.45
N VAL A 555 -2.97 -3.94 0.16
CA VAL A 555 -3.86 -4.96 -0.41
C VAL A 555 -3.05 -5.99 -1.18
N PHE A 556 -3.56 -7.24 -1.20
CA PHE A 556 -3.02 -8.30 -2.03
C PHE A 556 -3.24 -8.02 -3.53
N PRO A 557 -2.57 -8.75 -4.46
CA PRO A 557 -2.72 -8.50 -5.89
C PRO A 557 -4.16 -8.55 -6.41
N ASP A 558 -5.04 -9.32 -5.75
CA ASP A 558 -6.48 -9.42 -6.04
C ASP A 558 -7.33 -8.34 -5.36
N ARG A 559 -6.69 -7.33 -4.72
CA ARG A 559 -7.31 -6.24 -3.96
C ARG A 559 -7.99 -6.65 -2.65
N THR A 560 -7.79 -7.88 -2.19
CA THR A 560 -8.19 -8.27 -0.83
C THR A 560 -7.40 -7.44 0.20
N PRO A 561 -8.06 -6.77 1.16
CA PRO A 561 -7.38 -6.00 2.20
C PRO A 561 -6.44 -6.87 3.04
N SER A 562 -5.18 -6.44 3.23
CA SER A 562 -4.26 -7.05 4.17
C SER A 562 -4.64 -6.68 5.62
N PRO A 563 -4.14 -7.42 6.64
CA PRO A 563 -4.26 -7.00 8.03
C PRO A 563 -3.71 -5.59 8.29
N GLY A 564 -2.66 -5.20 7.56
CA GLY A 564 -2.07 -3.85 7.62
C GLY A 564 -3.05 -2.75 7.23
N LEU A 565 -3.86 -2.94 6.19
CA LEU A 565 -4.89 -1.97 5.80
C LEU A 565 -6.00 -1.85 6.84
N VAL A 566 -6.41 -2.97 7.45
CA VAL A 566 -7.43 -2.97 8.51
C VAL A 566 -6.91 -2.26 9.76
N GLU A 567 -5.64 -2.48 10.13
CA GLU A 567 -4.96 -1.75 11.21
C GLU A 567 -4.88 -0.25 10.90
N TYR A 568 -4.45 0.11 9.68
CA TYR A 568 -4.35 1.50 9.26
C TYR A 568 -5.69 2.22 9.30
N LYS A 569 -6.78 1.57 8.82
CA LYS A 569 -8.15 2.09 8.94
C LYS A 569 -8.49 2.55 10.36
N LYS A 570 -8.11 1.75 11.35
CA LYS A 570 -8.37 2.06 12.77
C LYS A 570 -7.47 3.18 13.27
N VAL A 571 -6.20 3.16 12.90
CA VAL A 571 -5.20 4.16 13.34
C VAL A 571 -5.60 5.58 12.87
N ILE A 572 -6.09 5.70 11.62
CA ILE A 572 -6.45 6.99 11.00
C ILE A 572 -7.95 7.29 11.08
N GLU A 573 -8.69 6.61 11.94
CA GLU A 573 -10.15 6.79 12.06
C GLU A 573 -10.56 8.27 12.25
N PRO A 574 -11.64 8.72 11.58
CA PRO A 574 -12.07 10.13 11.63
C PRO A 574 -12.82 10.50 12.91
N VAL A 575 -13.11 9.53 13.77
CA VAL A 575 -13.78 9.73 15.06
C VAL A 575 -13.07 8.92 16.12
N ARG A 576 -12.49 9.57 17.13
CA ARG A 576 -11.94 8.85 18.29
C ARG A 576 -13.03 8.58 19.31
N ILE A 577 -13.14 7.32 19.73
CA ILE A 577 -14.13 6.83 20.70
C ILE A 577 -13.38 6.16 21.85
N GLU A 578 -13.37 6.85 23.00
CA GLU A 578 -12.65 6.40 24.22
C GLU A 578 -13.55 6.60 25.43
N GLY A 579 -13.22 6.00 26.58
CA GLY A 579 -13.96 6.29 27.79
C GLY A 579 -13.78 5.24 28.89
N ALA A 580 -14.45 5.49 30.00
CA ALA A 580 -14.51 4.62 31.17
C ALA A 580 -15.77 4.92 32.00
N ASP A 581 -16.09 4.05 32.95
CA ASP A 581 -17.14 4.26 33.96
C ASP A 581 -18.52 4.67 33.40
N GLY A 582 -18.93 4.03 32.28
CA GLY A 582 -20.24 4.28 31.66
C GLY A 582 -20.35 5.61 30.92
N THR A 583 -19.22 6.26 30.61
CA THR A 583 -19.14 7.49 29.83
C THR A 583 -18.20 7.28 28.65
N VAL A 584 -18.66 7.62 27.46
CA VAL A 584 -17.83 7.62 26.24
C VAL A 584 -17.53 9.04 25.84
N ARG A 585 -16.26 9.32 25.57
CA ARG A 585 -15.79 10.55 24.94
C ARG A 585 -15.69 10.33 23.45
N VAL A 586 -16.40 11.15 22.68
CA VAL A 586 -16.37 11.16 21.22
C VAL A 586 -15.66 12.42 20.77
N THR A 587 -14.60 12.29 19.95
CA THR A 587 -13.84 13.40 19.39
C THR A 587 -13.92 13.36 17.87
N ASN A 588 -14.31 14.49 17.26
CA ASN A 588 -14.29 14.65 15.81
C ASN A 588 -12.87 14.94 15.31
N LYS A 589 -12.35 14.11 14.42
CA LYS A 589 -11.02 14.20 13.80
C LYS A 589 -11.07 14.46 12.30
N TYR A 590 -12.22 14.82 11.75
CA TYR A 590 -12.32 15.37 10.41
C TYR A 590 -11.68 16.77 10.37
N ASP A 591 -11.19 17.16 9.19
CA ASP A 591 -10.64 18.50 8.98
C ASP A 591 -11.75 19.52 8.64
N PHE A 592 -12.82 19.09 7.98
CA PHE A 592 -13.91 19.94 7.49
C PHE A 592 -15.30 19.53 7.98
N ALA A 593 -15.61 18.24 7.97
CA ALA A 593 -16.93 17.72 8.24
C ALA A 593 -17.28 17.70 9.73
N ASP A 594 -18.53 18.02 10.07
CA ASP A 594 -19.07 17.73 11.39
C ASP A 594 -19.57 16.27 11.48
N LEU A 595 -20.01 15.85 12.68
CA LEU A 595 -20.48 14.48 12.89
C LEU A 595 -21.95 14.26 12.52
N SER A 596 -22.67 15.22 11.92
CA SER A 596 -24.09 15.08 11.54
C SER A 596 -24.33 14.02 10.46
N GLY A 597 -23.30 13.72 9.66
CA GLY A 597 -23.32 12.65 8.66
C GLY A 597 -23.19 11.24 9.22
N LEU A 598 -22.97 11.08 10.53
CA LEU A 598 -22.76 9.80 11.20
C LEU A 598 -23.92 9.42 12.12
N ALA A 599 -24.17 8.12 12.23
CA ALA A 599 -24.99 7.50 13.27
C ALA A 599 -24.06 6.76 14.25
N PHE A 600 -24.47 6.72 15.52
CA PHE A 600 -23.70 6.01 16.54
C PHE A 600 -24.56 4.89 17.13
N GLU A 601 -23.95 3.69 17.20
CA GLU A 601 -24.56 2.51 17.78
C GLU A 601 -23.68 1.97 18.89
N TRP A 602 -24.32 1.39 19.91
CA TRP A 602 -23.63 0.70 21.00
C TRP A 602 -24.14 -0.72 21.14
N SER A 603 -23.28 -1.62 21.58
CA SER A 603 -23.62 -2.94 22.11
C SER A 603 -22.99 -3.13 23.46
N TYR A 604 -23.73 -3.81 24.37
CA TYR A 604 -23.17 -4.35 25.62
C TYR A 604 -22.95 -5.83 25.43
N GLU A 605 -21.72 -6.26 25.60
CA GLU A 605 -21.26 -7.61 25.29
C GLU A 605 -20.82 -8.30 26.58
N VAL A 606 -21.32 -9.52 26.82
CA VAL A 606 -20.98 -10.38 27.96
C VAL A 606 -20.31 -11.64 27.40
N ALA A 607 -19.08 -11.93 27.83
CA ALA A 607 -18.26 -13.02 27.32
C ALA A 607 -18.16 -13.05 25.77
N GLY A 608 -18.12 -11.87 25.17
CA GLY A 608 -18.03 -11.66 23.73
C GLY A 608 -19.33 -11.80 22.93
N GLU A 609 -20.47 -11.96 23.60
CA GLU A 609 -21.78 -12.02 22.96
C GLU A 609 -22.60 -10.77 23.30
N ALA A 610 -23.16 -10.10 22.28
CA ALA A 610 -24.01 -8.94 22.49
C ALA A 610 -25.32 -9.34 23.17
N VAL A 611 -25.58 -8.78 24.35
CA VAL A 611 -26.81 -9.05 25.14
C VAL A 611 -27.81 -7.91 25.02
N GLU A 612 -27.35 -6.71 24.73
CA GLU A 612 -28.18 -5.53 24.47
C GLU A 612 -27.48 -4.59 23.49
N ALA A 613 -28.25 -3.91 22.65
CA ALA A 613 -27.72 -2.95 21.69
C ALA A 613 -28.73 -1.80 21.46
N GLY A 614 -28.22 -0.66 21.00
CA GLY A 614 -29.06 0.50 20.73
C GLY A 614 -28.29 1.61 20.03
N THR A 615 -28.95 2.76 19.90
CA THR A 615 -28.36 3.96 19.32
C THR A 615 -27.85 4.90 20.41
N LEU A 616 -26.79 5.65 20.12
CA LEU A 616 -26.20 6.65 21.00
C LEU A 616 -26.41 8.04 20.39
N ALA A 617 -27.00 8.94 21.15
CA ALA A 617 -27.19 10.32 20.71
C ALA A 617 -25.88 11.12 20.92
N VAL A 618 -25.13 11.30 19.86
CA VAL A 618 -23.91 12.13 19.84
C VAL A 618 -24.25 13.46 19.16
N PRO A 619 -23.85 14.62 19.72
CA PRO A 619 -24.08 15.92 19.08
C PRO A 619 -23.31 16.05 17.77
N ALA A 620 -23.74 16.95 16.90
CA ALA A 620 -23.01 17.31 15.69
C ALA A 620 -21.77 18.14 16.06
N LEU A 621 -20.69 17.46 16.46
CA LEU A 621 -19.43 18.09 16.85
C LEU A 621 -18.73 18.65 15.61
N ALA A 622 -18.27 19.88 15.68
CA ALA A 622 -17.41 20.46 14.66
C ALA A 622 -15.99 19.81 14.69
N PRO A 623 -15.17 19.98 13.63
CA PRO A 623 -13.80 19.50 13.62
C PRO A 623 -13.00 19.89 14.86
N GLY A 624 -12.32 18.92 15.49
CA GLY A 624 -11.55 19.09 16.72
C GLY A 624 -12.35 19.14 18.02
N GLU A 625 -13.69 19.22 17.96
CA GLU A 625 -14.52 19.22 19.16
C GLU A 625 -14.71 17.82 19.75
N SER A 626 -14.97 17.77 21.06
CA SER A 626 -15.25 16.54 21.81
C SER A 626 -16.49 16.69 22.68
N ALA A 627 -17.20 15.58 22.93
CA ALA A 627 -18.27 15.51 23.90
C ALA A 627 -18.21 14.21 24.72
N ASP A 628 -18.56 14.32 25.99
CA ASP A 628 -18.76 13.18 26.88
C ASP A 628 -20.24 12.77 26.83
N VAL A 629 -20.51 11.53 26.41
CA VAL A 629 -21.87 10.98 26.26
C VAL A 629 -22.04 9.80 27.23
N LYS A 630 -23.14 9.77 27.97
CA LYS A 630 -23.43 8.67 28.89
C LYS A 630 -23.98 7.46 28.15
N LEU A 631 -23.40 6.29 28.43
CA LEU A 631 -23.97 5.01 28.05
C LEU A 631 -25.16 4.65 28.95
N PRO A 632 -26.08 3.78 28.49
CA PRO A 632 -27.17 3.27 29.32
C PRO A 632 -26.68 2.56 30.57
N GLU A 633 -27.58 2.28 31.53
CA GLU A 633 -27.27 1.38 32.64
C GLU A 633 -27.00 -0.03 32.10
N PRO A 634 -25.88 -0.69 32.49
CA PRO A 634 -25.56 -2.01 31.98
C PRO A 634 -26.63 -3.02 32.41
N PRO A 635 -26.99 -3.99 31.52
CA PRO A 635 -27.87 -5.07 31.89
C PRO A 635 -27.27 -5.90 33.06
N ALA A 636 -28.15 -6.40 33.92
CA ALA A 636 -27.69 -7.29 35.02
C ALA A 636 -27.18 -8.61 34.46
N HIS A 637 -25.97 -9.02 34.83
CA HIS A 637 -25.36 -10.28 34.42
C HIS A 637 -24.55 -10.88 35.60
N GLU A 638 -24.36 -12.21 35.62
CA GLU A 638 -23.59 -12.89 36.64
C GLU A 638 -22.11 -12.99 36.24
N GLY A 639 -21.25 -12.16 36.83
CA GLY A 639 -19.81 -12.37 37.02
C GLY A 639 -18.91 -12.64 35.79
N ALA A 640 -19.41 -12.57 34.57
CA ALA A 640 -18.60 -12.74 33.36
C ALA A 640 -17.97 -11.41 32.93
N GLU A 641 -16.87 -11.47 32.20
CA GLU A 641 -16.28 -10.31 31.55
C GLU A 641 -17.28 -9.61 30.65
N ALA A 642 -17.37 -8.30 30.75
CA ALA A 642 -18.28 -7.51 29.93
C ALA A 642 -17.67 -6.22 29.47
N GLN A 643 -18.12 -5.73 28.31
CA GLN A 643 -17.64 -4.50 27.69
C GLN A 643 -18.73 -3.81 26.89
N TRP A 644 -18.51 -2.53 26.65
CA TRP A 644 -19.23 -1.76 25.66
C TRP A 644 -18.45 -1.72 24.36
N THR A 645 -19.15 -1.88 23.25
CA THR A 645 -18.61 -1.56 21.90
C THR A 645 -19.45 -0.43 21.33
N VAL A 646 -18.82 0.68 20.96
CA VAL A 646 -19.46 1.82 20.30
C VAL A 646 -18.92 1.95 18.90
N ARG A 647 -19.81 2.12 17.90
CA ARG A 647 -19.44 2.24 16.49
C ARG A 647 -20.01 3.54 15.92
N ALA A 648 -19.20 4.23 15.11
CA ALA A 648 -19.64 5.33 14.26
C ALA A 648 -19.84 4.82 12.83
N LEU A 649 -21.03 5.05 12.26
CA LEU A 649 -21.45 4.52 10.97
C LEU A 649 -21.95 5.65 10.07
N LEU A 650 -21.87 5.50 8.75
CA LEU A 650 -22.54 6.41 7.83
C LEU A 650 -24.05 6.40 8.07
N ALA A 651 -24.64 7.58 8.26
CA ALA A 651 -26.08 7.76 8.50
C ALA A 651 -26.91 7.61 7.20
N SER A 652 -26.30 7.78 6.04
CA SER A 652 -26.91 7.67 4.70
C SER A 652 -25.90 7.07 3.69
N ASP A 653 -26.40 6.68 2.53
CA ASP A 653 -25.54 6.28 1.41
C ASP A 653 -24.65 7.45 0.97
N THR A 654 -23.38 7.15 0.64
CA THR A 654 -22.41 8.05 0.02
C THR A 654 -21.99 7.50 -1.34
N ALA A 655 -21.22 8.25 -2.13
CA ALA A 655 -20.71 7.79 -3.41
C ALA A 655 -19.72 6.59 -3.27
N TRP A 656 -19.13 6.39 -2.09
CA TRP A 656 -18.07 5.40 -1.86
C TRP A 656 -18.48 4.24 -0.93
N ALA A 657 -19.57 4.39 -0.12
CA ALA A 657 -20.05 3.31 0.74
C ALA A 657 -21.54 3.45 1.06
N PRO A 658 -22.26 2.33 1.32
CA PRO A 658 -23.65 2.37 1.74
C PRO A 658 -23.80 2.86 3.19
N LYS A 659 -25.00 3.28 3.53
CA LYS A 659 -25.45 3.52 4.91
C LYS A 659 -25.07 2.32 5.81
N GLY A 660 -24.61 2.62 7.01
CA GLY A 660 -24.20 1.61 7.99
C GLY A 660 -22.73 1.15 7.84
N HIS A 661 -21.98 1.71 6.87
CA HIS A 661 -20.53 1.46 6.81
C HIS A 661 -19.85 2.02 8.04
N VAL A 662 -19.06 1.18 8.74
CA VAL A 662 -18.33 1.55 9.98
C VAL A 662 -17.09 2.35 9.61
N VAL A 663 -16.99 3.57 10.13
CA VAL A 663 -15.81 4.44 9.95
C VAL A 663 -14.91 4.50 11.19
N ALA A 664 -15.47 4.23 12.38
CA ALA A 664 -14.71 4.19 13.62
C ALA A 664 -15.39 3.31 14.67
N TRP A 665 -14.63 2.83 15.64
CA TRP A 665 -15.16 2.05 16.77
C TRP A 665 -14.28 2.21 18.02
N GLY A 666 -14.88 1.97 19.20
CA GLY A 666 -14.17 1.91 20.47
C GLY A 666 -14.76 0.84 21.39
N GLN A 667 -13.92 0.14 22.14
CA GLN A 667 -14.34 -0.79 23.19
C GLN A 667 -13.96 -0.25 24.56
N LEU A 668 -14.89 -0.34 25.52
CA LEU A 668 -14.71 0.13 26.89
C LEU A 668 -15.00 -1.02 27.85
N PRO A 669 -14.01 -1.44 28.67
CA PRO A 669 -14.23 -2.46 29.70
C PRO A 669 -15.32 -2.04 30.67
N ALA A 670 -16.25 -2.97 30.99
CA ALA A 670 -17.30 -2.77 31.98
C ALA A 670 -17.10 -3.69 33.19
N VAL A 671 -16.77 -4.96 32.96
CA VAL A 671 -16.44 -5.95 33.99
C VAL A 671 -15.16 -6.68 33.58
N ALA A 672 -14.19 -6.73 34.48
CA ALA A 672 -12.91 -7.34 34.20
C ALA A 672 -13.01 -8.87 34.03
N ALA A 673 -12.06 -9.43 33.23
CA ALA A 673 -11.94 -10.87 33.06
C ALA A 673 -11.75 -11.62 34.38
N VAL A 674 -12.40 -12.77 34.50
CA VAL A 674 -12.22 -13.68 35.63
C VAL A 674 -11.13 -14.71 35.28
N ARG A 675 -10.06 -14.73 36.05
CA ARG A 675 -8.95 -15.69 35.80
C ARG A 675 -9.39 -17.12 36.11
N PRO A 676 -9.04 -18.09 35.26
CA PRO A 676 -9.37 -19.51 35.51
C PRO A 676 -8.63 -20.04 36.74
N SER A 677 -9.36 -20.69 37.64
CA SER A 677 -8.81 -21.30 38.83
C SER A 677 -9.03 -22.83 38.83
N VAL A 678 -7.98 -23.59 39.08
CA VAL A 678 -8.02 -25.06 39.22
C VAL A 678 -7.45 -25.39 40.58
N ALA A 679 -8.31 -25.86 41.48
CA ALA A 679 -7.84 -26.35 42.82
C ALA A 679 -7.12 -27.69 42.61
N PRO A 680 -5.89 -27.87 43.11
CA PRO A 680 -5.15 -29.13 42.97
C PRO A 680 -5.66 -30.19 43.94
N THR A 681 -6.75 -30.87 43.59
CA THR A 681 -7.39 -31.89 44.42
C THR A 681 -6.98 -33.32 44.04
N GLU A 682 -6.42 -33.52 42.85
CA GLU A 682 -5.99 -34.82 42.37
C GLU A 682 -4.49 -35.04 42.59
N ARG A 683 -4.11 -36.29 42.87
CA ARG A 683 -2.71 -36.72 42.98
C ARG A 683 -2.24 -37.38 41.70
N PRO A 684 -1.02 -37.05 41.20
CA PRO A 684 -0.47 -37.80 40.08
C PRO A 684 -0.11 -39.24 40.56
N VAL A 685 -0.52 -40.23 39.73
CA VAL A 685 -0.25 -41.64 39.98
C VAL A 685 0.72 -42.16 38.92
N ARG A 686 1.89 -42.61 39.38
CA ARG A 686 2.91 -43.22 38.52
C ARG A 686 2.66 -44.70 38.31
N GLY A 687 2.31 -45.13 37.11
CA GLY A 687 2.30 -46.51 36.66
C GLY A 687 3.60 -46.89 35.94
N GLU A 688 3.63 -48.09 35.35
CA GLU A 688 4.80 -48.61 34.64
C GLU A 688 5.15 -47.78 33.37
N LYS A 689 4.15 -47.43 32.57
CA LYS A 689 4.31 -46.73 31.29
C LYS A 689 3.80 -45.29 31.32
N LEU A 690 2.81 -45.02 32.16
CA LEU A 690 2.12 -43.74 32.20
C LEU A 690 2.09 -43.18 33.63
N ILE A 691 2.09 -41.86 33.73
CA ILE A 691 1.65 -41.12 34.94
C ILE A 691 0.27 -40.56 34.57
N THR A 692 -0.71 -40.73 35.44
CA THR A 692 -2.06 -40.18 35.30
C THR A 692 -2.28 -39.06 36.30
N LEU A 693 -2.95 -37.97 35.89
CA LEU A 693 -3.33 -36.86 36.76
C LEU A 693 -4.63 -36.24 36.20
N GLY A 694 -5.75 -36.47 36.90
CA GLY A 694 -7.08 -36.11 36.39
C GLY A 694 -7.29 -36.62 34.97
N PRO A 695 -7.68 -35.75 34.03
CA PRO A 695 -7.86 -36.15 32.63
C PRO A 695 -6.55 -36.36 31.87
N GLY A 696 -5.39 -36.02 32.44
CA GLY A 696 -4.07 -36.08 31.80
C GLY A 696 -3.40 -37.44 31.88
N ALA A 697 -2.85 -37.96 30.77
CA ALA A 697 -1.96 -39.12 30.76
C ALA A 697 -0.58 -38.73 30.18
N PHE A 698 0.47 -39.02 30.95
CA PHE A 698 1.84 -38.63 30.67
C PHE A 698 2.77 -39.84 30.53
N ASP A 699 3.75 -39.78 29.68
CA ASP A 699 4.81 -40.78 29.58
C ASP A 699 5.59 -40.88 30.93
N ALA A 700 5.68 -42.07 31.54
CA ALA A 700 6.25 -42.22 32.89
C ALA A 700 7.76 -41.94 32.96
N ARG A 701 8.47 -41.99 31.85
CA ARG A 701 9.92 -41.75 31.76
C ARG A 701 10.26 -40.29 31.46
N THR A 702 9.51 -39.66 30.56
CA THR A 702 9.82 -38.32 30.05
C THR A 702 8.92 -37.24 30.64
N GLY A 703 7.78 -37.59 31.24
CA GLY A 703 6.77 -36.65 31.68
C GLY A 703 6.02 -35.95 30.52
N ALA A 704 6.21 -36.41 29.29
CA ALA A 704 5.54 -35.86 28.12
C ALA A 704 4.04 -36.16 28.15
N LEU A 705 3.18 -35.17 28.01
CA LEU A 705 1.75 -35.32 27.89
C LEU A 705 1.42 -36.11 26.60
N ARG A 706 0.48 -37.08 26.69
CA ARG A 706 0.02 -37.93 25.58
C ARG A 706 -1.44 -37.72 25.27
N THR A 707 -2.28 -37.61 26.30
CA THR A 707 -3.71 -37.38 26.12
C THR A 707 -4.30 -36.49 27.18
N ILE A 708 -5.39 -35.79 26.87
CA ILE A 708 -6.26 -35.09 27.83
C ILE A 708 -7.68 -35.64 27.60
N GLY A 709 -8.23 -36.38 28.59
CA GLY A 709 -9.57 -36.99 28.51
C GLY A 709 -9.79 -37.87 27.27
N GLY A 710 -8.71 -38.52 26.79
CA GLY A 710 -8.72 -39.35 25.58
C GLY A 710 -8.36 -38.63 24.29
N VAL A 711 -8.37 -37.27 24.24
CA VAL A 711 -7.89 -36.50 23.10
C VAL A 711 -6.35 -36.61 23.02
N ALA A 712 -5.83 -37.06 21.87
CA ALA A 712 -4.40 -37.20 21.67
C ALA A 712 -3.76 -35.81 21.49
N VAL A 713 -2.64 -35.60 22.18
CA VAL A 713 -1.87 -34.34 22.16
C VAL A 713 -0.41 -34.67 21.91
N ASP A 714 0.21 -34.05 20.92
CA ASP A 714 1.66 -34.07 20.82
C ASP A 714 2.23 -33.07 21.85
N ASN A 715 3.14 -33.53 22.65
CA ASN A 715 3.59 -32.97 23.92
C ASN A 715 3.82 -31.45 23.89
N PRO A 716 3.09 -30.70 24.74
CA PRO A 716 3.34 -29.26 24.91
C PRO A 716 4.76 -28.99 25.38
N ARG A 717 5.50 -28.17 24.64
CA ARG A 717 6.89 -27.80 24.94
C ARG A 717 7.15 -26.33 24.62
N LEU A 718 8.09 -25.73 25.38
CA LEU A 718 8.51 -24.35 25.11
C LEU A 718 8.92 -24.15 23.67
N ASP A 719 8.41 -23.08 23.08
CA ASP A 719 8.78 -22.61 21.76
C ASP A 719 9.18 -21.13 21.83
N VAL A 720 10.28 -20.78 21.19
CA VAL A 720 10.82 -19.43 21.14
C VAL A 720 11.10 -18.98 19.69
N TRP A 721 10.64 -19.76 18.71
CA TRP A 721 10.87 -19.48 17.29
C TRP A 721 9.57 -19.16 16.57
N ARG A 722 9.60 -18.11 15.76
CA ARG A 722 8.59 -17.85 14.72
C ARG A 722 9.26 -17.90 13.35
N ALA A 723 8.54 -18.24 12.29
CA ALA A 723 8.98 -18.00 10.93
C ALA A 723 9.25 -16.50 10.77
N THR A 724 10.43 -16.15 10.27
CA THR A 724 10.81 -14.75 10.17
C THR A 724 9.92 -14.02 9.17
N THR A 725 9.48 -12.81 9.55
CA THR A 725 8.78 -11.90 8.62
C THR A 725 9.78 -11.15 7.76
N ASP A 726 9.33 -10.54 6.66
CA ASP A 726 10.18 -9.67 5.85
C ASP A 726 10.76 -8.52 6.70
N ASN A 727 9.99 -8.03 7.67
CA ASN A 727 10.46 -7.03 8.64
C ASN A 727 11.47 -7.57 9.66
N ASP A 728 11.43 -8.86 10.01
CA ASP A 728 12.47 -9.49 10.83
C ASP A 728 13.79 -9.68 10.06
N GLU A 729 13.72 -10.00 8.76
CA GLU A 729 14.92 -10.08 7.90
C GLU A 729 15.53 -8.70 7.70
N GLY A 730 14.72 -7.68 7.45
CA GLY A 730 15.13 -6.27 7.38
C GLY A 730 16.11 -5.97 6.25
N MET A 731 16.40 -4.68 6.06
CA MET A 731 17.42 -4.20 5.14
C MET A 731 18.61 -3.62 5.92
N GLU A 732 19.83 -4.06 5.60
CA GLU A 732 21.07 -3.68 6.33
C GLU A 732 21.31 -2.16 6.30
N TRP A 733 20.97 -1.53 5.20
CA TRP A 733 21.22 -0.10 4.98
C TRP A 733 20.17 0.83 5.64
N GLN A 734 18.97 0.34 5.98
CA GLN A 734 17.91 1.14 6.58
C GLN A 734 17.83 1.02 8.10
N SER A 735 17.52 -0.16 8.60
CA SER A 735 17.25 -0.35 10.05
C SER A 735 18.50 -0.52 10.89
N GLY A 736 19.61 -0.95 10.28
CA GLY A 736 20.82 -1.37 10.99
C GLY A 736 20.62 -2.60 11.91
N ILE A 737 19.41 -3.16 12.01
CA ILE A 737 19.08 -4.32 12.86
C ILE A 737 18.26 -5.32 12.05
N GLN A 738 18.90 -6.43 11.72
CA GLN A 738 18.28 -7.59 11.09
C GLN A 738 18.04 -8.66 12.17
N TYR A 739 16.87 -8.63 12.81
CA TYR A 739 16.54 -9.56 13.90
C TYR A 739 16.56 -11.01 13.44
N GLY A 740 16.07 -11.33 12.21
CA GLY A 740 16.11 -12.67 11.64
C GLY A 740 17.54 -13.25 11.61
N ALA A 741 18.50 -12.48 11.08
CA ALA A 741 19.91 -12.85 11.03
C ALA A 741 20.52 -13.03 12.43
N LEU A 742 20.21 -12.12 13.37
CA LEU A 742 20.67 -12.20 14.76
C LEU A 742 20.10 -13.43 15.47
N TRP A 743 18.81 -13.74 15.36
CA TRP A 743 18.17 -14.92 15.94
C TRP A 743 18.69 -16.23 15.35
N ARG A 744 18.92 -16.28 14.02
CA ARG A 744 19.53 -17.43 13.35
C ARG A 744 20.99 -17.63 13.81
N THR A 745 21.77 -16.55 13.94
CA THR A 745 23.14 -16.56 14.45
C THR A 745 23.19 -17.07 15.90
N LEU A 746 22.23 -16.67 16.74
CA LEU A 746 22.10 -17.20 18.10
C LEU A 746 21.62 -18.66 18.11
N GLY A 747 20.92 -19.10 17.07
CA GLY A 747 20.44 -20.47 16.88
C GLY A 747 19.06 -20.73 17.46
N LEU A 748 18.20 -19.69 17.57
CA LEU A 748 16.85 -19.82 18.14
C LEU A 748 15.92 -20.74 17.32
N HIS A 749 16.12 -20.81 16.00
CA HIS A 749 15.41 -21.72 15.09
C HIS A 749 15.76 -23.22 15.31
N ARG A 750 16.74 -23.55 16.15
CA ARG A 750 17.23 -24.92 16.39
C ARG A 750 17.48 -25.21 17.86
N MET A 751 16.56 -24.77 18.72
CA MET A 751 16.62 -25.06 20.16
C MET A 751 16.57 -26.55 20.45
N ARG A 752 17.27 -26.98 21.50
CA ARG A 752 17.32 -28.37 21.98
C ARG A 752 16.77 -28.45 23.40
N HIS A 753 15.90 -29.42 23.63
CA HIS A 753 15.29 -29.68 24.92
C HIS A 753 16.03 -30.82 25.62
N ARG A 754 16.55 -30.58 26.81
CA ARG A 754 17.17 -31.59 27.69
C ARG A 754 16.35 -31.78 28.95
N LEU A 755 15.77 -32.96 29.12
CA LEU A 755 15.09 -33.35 30.34
C LEU A 755 16.06 -33.33 31.53
N SER A 756 15.70 -32.66 32.62
CA SER A 756 16.48 -32.61 33.85
C SER A 756 15.86 -33.50 34.97
N SER A 757 14.53 -33.44 35.18
CA SER A 757 13.83 -34.30 36.17
C SER A 757 12.34 -34.47 35.80
N VAL A 758 11.76 -35.58 36.34
CA VAL A 758 10.31 -35.83 36.38
C VAL A 758 9.95 -36.15 37.81
N GLU A 759 9.30 -35.20 38.47
CA GLU A 759 8.98 -35.22 39.90
C GLU A 759 7.46 -35.44 40.09
N VAL A 760 7.10 -36.52 40.76
CA VAL A 760 5.70 -36.85 41.14
C VAL A 760 5.51 -36.40 42.56
N GLY A 761 4.91 -35.21 42.74
CA GLY A 761 4.62 -34.66 44.08
C GLY A 761 3.29 -35.11 44.67
N GLU A 762 2.87 -34.43 45.72
CA GLU A 762 1.59 -34.78 46.39
C GLU A 762 0.39 -34.26 45.59
N ASP A 763 0.52 -33.10 44.97
CA ASP A 763 -0.55 -32.36 44.28
C ASP A 763 -0.20 -32.02 42.83
N ALA A 764 1.02 -32.33 42.37
CA ALA A 764 1.50 -31.93 41.06
C ALA A 764 2.49 -32.94 40.46
N LEU A 765 2.49 -32.99 39.12
CA LEU A 765 3.58 -33.53 38.32
C LEU A 765 4.44 -32.35 37.83
N THR A 766 5.74 -32.33 38.14
CA THR A 766 6.67 -31.31 37.66
C THR A 766 7.72 -31.92 36.75
N VAL A 767 7.83 -31.37 35.54
CA VAL A 767 8.84 -31.76 34.56
C VAL A 767 9.79 -30.59 34.36
N ARG A 768 11.09 -30.80 34.60
CA ARG A 768 12.11 -29.76 34.42
C ARG A 768 12.96 -30.03 33.20
N THR A 769 13.13 -29.01 32.35
CA THR A 769 13.97 -29.09 31.16
C THR A 769 14.91 -27.88 31.08
N ARG A 770 16.02 -28.05 30.37
CA ARG A 770 16.80 -26.93 29.87
C ARG A 770 16.62 -26.88 28.37
N VAL A 771 16.25 -25.70 27.84
CA VAL A 771 16.05 -25.42 26.43
C VAL A 771 17.15 -24.45 25.99
N ALA A 772 17.98 -24.87 25.04
CA ALA A 772 19.13 -24.07 24.64
C ALA A 772 19.48 -24.26 23.15
N PRO A 773 20.00 -23.24 22.46
CA PRO A 773 20.47 -23.38 21.09
C PRO A 773 21.77 -24.24 21.06
N ALA A 774 21.95 -25.00 19.99
CA ALA A 774 23.17 -25.77 19.80
C ALA A 774 24.41 -24.87 19.71
N ALA A 775 25.51 -25.31 20.36
CA ALA A 775 26.80 -24.63 20.35
C ALA A 775 26.81 -23.23 21.01
N ARG A 776 25.87 -22.95 21.90
CA ARG A 776 25.80 -21.70 22.69
C ARG A 776 25.72 -22.01 24.17
N GLU A 777 26.19 -21.08 25.01
CA GLU A 777 26.10 -21.19 26.47
C GLU A 777 24.76 -20.74 27.02
N VAL A 778 24.08 -19.79 26.35
CA VAL A 778 22.77 -19.29 26.79
C VAL A 778 21.71 -20.39 26.75
N GLY A 779 20.71 -20.28 27.59
CA GLY A 779 19.59 -21.19 27.59
C GLY A 779 18.44 -20.71 28.47
N LEU A 780 17.40 -21.51 28.54
CA LEU A 780 16.21 -21.27 29.37
C LEU A 780 15.98 -22.50 30.24
N GLY A 781 16.01 -22.31 31.57
CA GLY A 781 15.52 -23.28 32.54
C GLY A 781 14.00 -23.25 32.54
N VAL A 782 13.35 -24.39 32.31
CA VAL A 782 11.88 -24.45 32.18
C VAL A 782 11.33 -25.50 33.17
N ALA A 783 10.31 -25.12 33.95
CA ALA A 783 9.53 -26.02 34.76
C ALA A 783 8.07 -26.07 34.28
N TYR A 784 7.62 -27.24 33.89
CA TYR A 784 6.22 -27.54 33.58
C TYR A 784 5.57 -28.16 34.78
N ARG A 785 4.71 -27.42 35.51
CA ARG A 785 3.97 -27.91 36.66
C ARG A 785 2.53 -28.19 36.29
N TRP A 786 2.13 -29.46 36.36
CA TRP A 786 0.79 -29.93 36.06
C TRP A 786 0.01 -30.17 37.33
N THR A 787 -1.23 -29.63 37.42
CA THR A 787 -2.17 -29.86 38.50
C THR A 787 -3.56 -30.19 37.95
N SER A 788 -4.43 -30.81 38.74
CA SER A 788 -5.80 -31.13 38.28
C SER A 788 -6.80 -31.06 39.45
N ASP A 789 -8.04 -30.71 39.09
CA ASP A 789 -9.23 -30.80 39.94
C ASP A 789 -10.09 -32.06 39.67
N GLY A 790 -9.58 -32.97 38.83
CA GLY A 790 -10.26 -34.18 38.41
C GLY A 790 -10.91 -34.07 37.02
N SER A 791 -11.43 -32.91 36.69
CA SER A 791 -12.08 -32.62 35.39
C SER A 791 -11.20 -31.80 34.45
N ARG A 792 -10.40 -30.89 35.00
CA ARG A 792 -9.52 -29.97 34.25
C ARG A 792 -8.06 -30.20 34.57
N LEU A 793 -7.19 -29.88 33.62
CA LEU A 793 -5.74 -29.99 33.78
C LEU A 793 -5.11 -28.61 33.63
N ARG A 794 -4.39 -28.13 34.64
CA ARG A 794 -3.64 -26.87 34.58
C ARG A 794 -2.17 -27.14 34.33
N LEU A 795 -1.60 -26.46 33.34
CA LEU A 795 -0.16 -26.34 33.12
C LEU A 795 0.29 -24.95 33.56
N THR A 796 1.25 -24.89 34.50
CA THR A 796 2.01 -23.65 34.76
C THR A 796 3.41 -23.84 34.24
N VAL A 797 3.84 -22.89 33.40
CA VAL A 797 5.18 -22.84 32.78
C VAL A 797 5.97 -21.72 33.44
N SER A 798 7.06 -22.07 34.14
CA SER A 798 8.01 -21.09 34.68
C SER A 798 9.29 -21.16 33.86
N VAL A 799 9.72 -20.01 33.34
CA VAL A 799 10.92 -19.86 32.49
C VAL A 799 11.93 -18.96 33.19
N GLY A 800 13.17 -19.41 33.27
CA GLY A 800 14.29 -18.63 33.80
C GLY A 800 15.45 -18.59 32.80
N PRO A 801 15.86 -17.41 32.33
CA PRO A 801 17.03 -17.26 31.47
C PRO A 801 18.32 -17.68 32.19
N ASP A 802 19.21 -18.33 31.43
CA ASP A 802 20.54 -18.81 31.86
C ASP A 802 21.58 -18.27 30.85
N GLY A 803 22.62 -17.64 31.32
CA GLY A 803 23.60 -16.92 30.50
C GLY A 803 23.20 -15.50 30.16
N GLU A 804 24.02 -14.84 29.33
CA GLU A 804 23.82 -13.45 28.89
C GLU A 804 23.04 -13.38 27.59
N TRP A 805 21.79 -12.95 27.67
CA TRP A 805 20.91 -12.74 26.55
C TRP A 805 21.00 -11.29 26.03
N THR A 806 21.54 -11.11 24.85
CA THR A 806 21.76 -9.79 24.23
C THR A 806 20.70 -9.40 23.22
N GLN A 807 19.93 -10.37 22.76
CA GLN A 807 18.88 -10.17 21.75
C GLN A 807 17.49 -10.44 22.33
N PRO A 808 16.42 -9.77 21.85
CA PRO A 808 15.05 -10.13 22.16
C PRO A 808 14.73 -11.52 21.62
N LEU A 809 13.67 -12.13 22.17
CA LEU A 809 13.11 -13.39 21.66
C LEU A 809 12.07 -13.09 20.58
N PRO A 810 11.98 -13.86 19.48
CA PRO A 810 10.91 -13.71 18.50
C PRO A 810 9.52 -14.07 19.07
N ARG A 811 9.49 -15.06 19.97
CA ARG A 811 8.29 -15.62 20.60
C ARG A 811 8.66 -16.21 21.96
N LEU A 812 7.71 -16.27 22.89
CA LEU A 812 7.79 -17.03 24.13
C LEU A 812 6.44 -17.68 24.42
N GLY A 813 6.36 -19.00 24.27
CA GLY A 813 5.13 -19.73 24.48
C GLY A 813 5.33 -21.25 24.52
N ILE A 814 4.28 -21.99 24.29
CA ILE A 814 4.33 -23.45 24.11
C ILE A 814 3.75 -23.85 22.76
N ARG A 815 4.32 -24.88 22.14
CA ARG A 815 3.80 -25.49 20.92
C ARG A 815 3.31 -26.90 21.23
N LEU A 816 2.14 -27.24 20.69
CA LEU A 816 1.56 -28.60 20.77
C LEU A 816 0.90 -28.97 19.41
N GLY A 817 0.75 -30.26 19.17
CA GLY A 817 0.04 -30.77 17.99
C GLY A 817 -1.28 -31.43 18.40
N LEU A 818 -2.33 -31.17 17.61
CA LEU A 818 -3.64 -31.79 17.73
C LEU A 818 -4.01 -32.47 16.42
N SER A 819 -4.60 -33.69 16.51
CA SER A 819 -5.19 -34.33 15.34
C SER A 819 -6.66 -33.93 15.20
N ALA A 820 -7.17 -33.85 13.95
CA ALA A 820 -8.59 -33.61 13.63
C ALA A 820 -9.16 -32.27 14.15
N ALA A 821 -8.36 -31.23 14.26
CA ALA A 821 -8.83 -29.87 14.51
C ALA A 821 -9.10 -29.16 13.16
N ASP A 822 -10.33 -28.73 12.92
CA ASP A 822 -10.72 -28.00 11.72
C ASP A 822 -11.36 -26.66 12.07
N GLN A 823 -12.30 -26.68 13.00
CA GLN A 823 -12.98 -25.49 13.52
C GLN A 823 -12.30 -24.96 14.77
N VAL A 824 -12.20 -23.64 14.83
CA VAL A 824 -11.65 -22.90 15.96
C VAL A 824 -12.66 -21.86 16.41
N THR A 825 -12.98 -21.85 17.69
CA THR A 825 -13.78 -20.79 18.32
C THR A 825 -12.95 -20.18 19.43
N TRP A 826 -12.92 -18.86 19.53
CA TRP A 826 -12.18 -18.22 20.60
C TRP A 826 -12.92 -17.00 21.16
N PHE A 827 -12.61 -16.65 22.42
CA PHE A 827 -12.97 -15.40 23.05
C PHE A 827 -11.70 -14.60 23.34
N GLY A 828 -11.56 -13.48 22.67
CA GLY A 828 -10.36 -12.66 22.73
C GLY A 828 -10.32 -11.65 21.58
N GLY A 829 -9.15 -11.10 21.30
CA GLY A 829 -8.96 -10.19 20.18
C GLY A 829 -9.20 -10.88 18.82
N GLY A 830 -9.76 -10.12 17.88
CA GLY A 830 -10.08 -10.61 16.55
C GLY A 830 -10.90 -9.59 15.73
N PRO A 831 -11.49 -10.01 14.58
CA PRO A 831 -11.37 -11.35 13.96
C PRO A 831 -10.01 -11.61 13.30
N GLY A 832 -9.30 -10.53 12.85
CA GLY A 832 -8.02 -10.57 12.15
C GLY A 832 -6.83 -10.88 13.07
N GLU A 833 -5.66 -11.01 12.46
CA GLU A 833 -4.42 -11.19 13.20
C GLU A 833 -3.98 -9.92 13.94
N ALA A 834 -3.22 -10.09 15.02
CA ALA A 834 -2.70 -9.00 15.81
C ALA A 834 -1.36 -9.37 16.47
N TYR A 835 -0.42 -8.43 16.43
CA TYR A 835 0.87 -8.50 17.09
C TYR A 835 1.07 -7.27 17.99
N PRO A 836 2.10 -7.20 18.85
CA PRO A 836 2.22 -6.13 19.84
C PRO A 836 2.08 -4.71 19.31
N ASP A 837 2.56 -4.45 18.11
CA ASP A 837 2.58 -3.14 17.43
C ASP A 837 1.62 -3.02 16.23
N THR A 838 0.73 -4.04 16.02
CA THR A 838 -0.31 -4.07 14.97
C THR A 838 -1.63 -4.62 15.53
N ARG A 839 -2.18 -3.99 16.57
CA ARG A 839 -3.35 -4.53 17.31
C ARG A 839 -4.48 -3.53 17.58
N LYS A 840 -4.41 -2.32 17.03
CA LYS A 840 -5.45 -1.29 17.26
C LYS A 840 -6.79 -1.68 16.66
N ALA A 841 -6.79 -2.38 15.54
CA ALA A 841 -8.00 -2.86 14.88
C ALA A 841 -8.65 -4.06 15.58
N SER A 842 -7.90 -4.79 16.42
CA SER A 842 -8.39 -5.97 17.12
C SER A 842 -9.46 -5.60 18.15
N MET A 843 -10.59 -6.30 18.13
CA MET A 843 -11.69 -6.15 19.09
C MET A 843 -11.84 -7.44 19.91
N VAL A 844 -12.01 -7.28 21.22
CA VAL A 844 -12.36 -8.42 22.07
C VAL A 844 -13.80 -8.86 21.74
N GLY A 845 -13.97 -10.14 21.42
CA GLY A 845 -15.24 -10.71 21.03
C GLY A 845 -15.18 -12.22 21.00
N ARG A 846 -16.32 -12.85 20.66
CA ARG A 846 -16.38 -14.29 20.39
C ARG A 846 -16.38 -14.51 18.89
N TRP A 847 -15.40 -15.25 18.41
CA TRP A 847 -15.11 -15.45 17.01
C TRP A 847 -15.06 -16.94 16.66
N ASN A 848 -15.25 -17.25 15.41
CA ASN A 848 -15.07 -18.60 14.87
C ASN A 848 -14.45 -18.54 13.47
N ALA A 849 -13.62 -19.52 13.12
CA ALA A 849 -13.01 -19.70 11.82
C ALA A 849 -12.57 -21.16 11.64
N THR A 850 -12.28 -21.57 10.43
CA THR A 850 -11.50 -22.78 10.18
C THR A 850 -10.01 -22.51 10.43
N VAL A 851 -9.22 -23.55 10.63
CA VAL A 851 -7.75 -23.43 10.75
C VAL A 851 -7.13 -22.76 9.54
N ASP A 852 -7.70 -23.01 8.34
CA ASP A 852 -7.21 -22.44 7.10
C ASP A 852 -7.56 -20.94 6.98
N GLU A 853 -8.75 -20.52 7.42
CA GLU A 853 -9.16 -19.09 7.46
C GLU A 853 -8.39 -18.26 8.52
N LEU A 854 -7.70 -18.90 9.47
CA LEU A 854 -6.83 -18.19 10.39
C LEU A 854 -5.54 -17.69 9.72
N GLN A 855 -5.17 -18.25 8.56
CA GLN A 855 -3.93 -17.90 7.87
C GLN A 855 -4.11 -16.63 7.03
N THR A 856 -3.07 -15.80 6.98
CA THR A 856 -2.96 -14.68 6.04
C THR A 856 -2.08 -15.11 4.87
N PRO A 857 -2.56 -15.03 3.62
CA PRO A 857 -1.87 -15.57 2.46
C PRO A 857 -0.81 -14.59 1.91
N TYR A 858 0.15 -14.16 2.74
CA TYR A 858 1.29 -13.36 2.24
C TYR A 858 1.99 -14.09 1.10
N LEU A 859 2.35 -13.38 0.03
CA LEU A 859 2.91 -13.97 -1.18
C LEU A 859 4.17 -14.80 -0.85
N ARG A 860 5.06 -14.26 -0.02
CA ARG A 860 6.13 -15.03 0.63
C ARG A 860 5.65 -15.50 2.00
N PRO A 861 5.51 -16.82 2.22
CA PRO A 861 5.06 -17.35 3.51
C PRO A 861 5.97 -16.92 4.67
N GLN A 862 5.35 -16.50 5.76
CA GLN A 862 6.02 -15.97 6.94
C GLN A 862 5.12 -16.09 8.17
N GLU A 863 5.56 -15.70 9.37
CA GLU A 863 4.71 -15.68 10.55
C GLU A 863 3.44 -14.89 10.30
N ASN A 864 2.29 -15.48 10.61
CA ASN A 864 0.98 -14.88 10.39
C ASN A 864 -0.06 -15.49 11.35
N GLY A 865 -1.27 -14.97 11.34
CA GLY A 865 -2.44 -15.60 11.91
C GLY A 865 -2.53 -15.56 13.45
N ALA A 866 -1.69 -14.82 14.16
CA ALA A 866 -1.78 -14.70 15.61
C ALA A 866 -3.06 -13.97 16.04
N ARG A 867 -3.77 -14.52 17.03
CA ARG A 867 -4.90 -13.87 17.71
C ARG A 867 -4.46 -13.49 19.12
N ALA A 868 -4.50 -12.21 19.44
CA ALA A 868 -4.02 -11.68 20.73
C ALA A 868 -5.16 -11.54 21.77
N ASP A 869 -4.78 -11.26 23.02
CA ASP A 869 -5.70 -11.01 24.13
C ASP A 869 -6.76 -12.12 24.29
N VAL A 870 -6.36 -13.37 24.10
CA VAL A 870 -7.27 -14.53 24.13
C VAL A 870 -7.48 -15.00 25.57
N ARG A 871 -8.75 -15.10 25.98
CA ARG A 871 -9.14 -15.68 27.27
C ARG A 871 -9.24 -17.18 27.18
N TRP A 872 -9.83 -17.65 26.07
CA TRP A 872 -9.92 -19.09 25.78
C TRP A 872 -10.06 -19.34 24.27
N VAL A 873 -9.61 -20.52 23.87
CA VAL A 873 -9.78 -21.07 22.52
C VAL A 873 -10.29 -22.52 22.59
N GLU A 874 -11.20 -22.87 21.71
CA GLU A 874 -11.77 -24.21 21.50
C GLU A 874 -11.34 -24.75 20.16
N LEU A 875 -10.62 -25.88 20.15
CA LEU A 875 -10.20 -26.58 18.94
C LEU A 875 -9.85 -28.05 19.26
N GLY A 876 -10.05 -28.94 18.29
CA GLY A 876 -9.66 -30.34 18.37
C GLY A 876 -10.23 -31.10 19.59
N GLY A 877 -11.46 -30.76 20.06
CA GLY A 877 -12.09 -31.34 21.22
C GLY A 877 -11.62 -30.81 22.58
N LEU A 878 -10.77 -29.79 22.58
CA LEU A 878 -10.26 -29.15 23.79
C LEU A 878 -10.67 -27.67 23.88
N ARG A 879 -10.98 -27.20 25.07
CA ARG A 879 -11.00 -25.81 25.47
C ARG A 879 -9.74 -25.51 26.28
N ILE A 880 -9.04 -24.44 25.89
CA ILE A 880 -7.79 -23.95 26.48
C ILE A 880 -8.01 -22.53 26.99
N GLU A 881 -7.87 -22.30 28.29
CA GLU A 881 -8.04 -20.99 28.92
C GLU A 881 -6.67 -20.48 29.41
N GLY A 882 -6.37 -19.18 29.22
CA GLY A 882 -5.11 -18.58 29.64
C GLY A 882 -5.14 -17.91 31.00
N ASP A 883 -3.98 -17.84 31.67
CA ASP A 883 -3.75 -17.06 32.90
C ASP A 883 -2.29 -16.56 32.91
N PRO A 884 -2.01 -15.29 32.58
CA PRO A 884 -2.93 -14.28 31.99
C PRO A 884 -3.41 -14.64 30.59
N GLU A 885 -4.09 -13.66 29.93
CA GLU A 885 -4.45 -13.76 28.50
C GLU A 885 -3.23 -14.11 27.67
N PHE A 886 -3.45 -14.75 26.54
CA PHE A 886 -2.40 -15.24 25.65
C PHE A 886 -2.68 -14.91 24.19
N SER A 887 -1.69 -15.15 23.33
CA SER A 887 -1.91 -15.18 21.88
C SER A 887 -1.89 -16.64 21.41
N PHE A 888 -2.61 -16.94 20.32
CA PHE A 888 -2.50 -18.25 19.71
C PHE A 888 -2.38 -18.16 18.19
N THR A 889 -1.69 -19.18 17.63
CA THR A 889 -1.77 -19.52 16.19
C THR A 889 -2.13 -20.98 16.04
N ALA A 890 -2.83 -21.35 14.97
CA ALA A 890 -3.13 -22.74 14.64
C ALA A 890 -2.98 -22.93 13.13
N ARG A 891 -2.19 -23.93 12.69
CA ARG A 891 -1.88 -24.14 11.26
C ARG A 891 -1.60 -25.62 10.94
N ARG A 892 -1.77 -26.01 9.67
CA ARG A 892 -1.57 -27.40 9.20
C ARG A 892 -0.12 -27.74 8.86
N TRP A 893 0.81 -26.85 9.06
CA TRP A 893 2.25 -27.01 8.84
C TRP A 893 3.03 -26.51 10.04
N THR A 894 4.26 -26.96 10.20
CA THR A 894 5.12 -26.51 11.29
C THR A 894 5.68 -25.12 11.01
N THR A 895 6.14 -24.44 12.06
CA THR A 895 6.86 -23.15 11.93
C THR A 895 8.08 -23.28 11.02
N GLU A 896 8.78 -24.43 11.08
CA GLU A 896 9.96 -24.70 10.27
C GLU A 896 9.62 -24.90 8.77
N GLN A 897 8.44 -25.48 8.45
CA GLN A 897 7.95 -25.55 7.07
C GLN A 897 7.54 -24.18 6.55
N LEU A 898 6.87 -23.37 7.37
CA LEU A 898 6.51 -21.99 7.03
C LEU A 898 7.76 -21.12 6.77
N ASP A 899 8.79 -21.25 7.64
CA ASP A 899 10.05 -20.50 7.55
C ASP A 899 10.90 -20.87 6.31
N ALA A 900 10.70 -22.07 5.76
CA ALA A 900 11.43 -22.57 4.60
C ALA A 900 10.72 -22.33 3.26
N ALA A 901 9.44 -22.01 3.29
CA ALA A 901 8.64 -21.78 2.07
C ALA A 901 8.96 -20.43 1.44
N THR A 902 9.00 -20.37 0.13
CA THR A 902 9.15 -19.15 -0.66
C THR A 902 7.84 -18.75 -1.33
N HIS A 903 6.96 -19.72 -1.61
CA HIS A 903 5.63 -19.50 -2.18
C HIS A 903 4.56 -20.29 -1.39
N LEU A 904 3.33 -19.85 -1.45
CA LEU A 904 2.20 -20.54 -0.80
C LEU A 904 2.05 -21.98 -1.29
N THR A 905 2.41 -22.27 -2.53
CA THR A 905 2.37 -23.61 -3.13
C THR A 905 3.41 -24.58 -2.56
N ASP A 906 4.42 -24.09 -1.85
CA ASP A 906 5.40 -24.92 -1.12
C ASP A 906 4.82 -25.53 0.15
N LEU A 907 3.72 -24.95 0.66
CA LEU A 907 3.08 -25.38 1.90
C LEU A 907 2.11 -26.54 1.66
N THR A 908 2.50 -27.72 2.11
CA THR A 908 1.64 -28.91 2.05
C THR A 908 0.92 -29.09 3.38
N PRO A 909 -0.42 -28.99 3.42
CA PRO A 909 -1.19 -29.22 4.65
C PRO A 909 -1.01 -30.62 5.22
N GLY A 910 -0.65 -30.72 6.51
CA GLY A 910 -0.56 -31.98 7.25
C GLY A 910 -1.88 -32.35 7.96
N GLU A 911 -1.94 -33.59 8.47
CA GLU A 911 -3.07 -34.05 9.28
C GLU A 911 -3.03 -33.47 10.72
N THR A 912 -1.85 -33.08 11.21
CA THR A 912 -1.67 -32.47 12.54
C THR A 912 -1.81 -30.96 12.44
N VAL A 913 -2.68 -30.40 13.27
CA VAL A 913 -2.75 -28.95 13.48
C VAL A 913 -1.76 -28.57 14.59
N TRP A 914 -0.79 -27.75 14.23
CA TRP A 914 0.19 -27.20 15.17
C TRP A 914 -0.36 -25.93 15.76
N VAL A 915 -0.42 -25.91 17.10
CA VAL A 915 -0.94 -24.80 17.90
C VAL A 915 0.17 -24.22 18.73
N ASN A 916 0.40 -22.92 18.60
CA ASN A 916 1.21 -22.14 19.53
C ASN A 916 0.28 -21.41 20.50
N LEU A 917 0.60 -21.45 21.79
CA LEU A 917 -0.03 -20.69 22.87
C LEU A 917 1.06 -19.79 23.45
N ASP A 918 0.99 -18.50 23.15
CA ASP A 918 2.11 -17.59 23.38
C ASP A 918 1.83 -16.63 24.55
N HIS A 919 2.77 -16.59 25.47
CA HIS A 919 2.84 -15.56 26.51
C HIS A 919 3.17 -14.19 25.89
N GLY A 920 3.99 -14.18 24.83
CA GLY A 920 4.34 -12.96 24.14
C GLY A 920 5.01 -13.17 22.78
N HIS A 921 4.90 -12.15 21.96
CA HIS A 921 5.59 -11.99 20.69
C HIS A 921 6.49 -10.75 20.71
N HIS A 922 7.54 -10.76 19.91
CA HIS A 922 8.26 -9.55 19.49
C HIS A 922 7.38 -8.76 18.53
N GLY A 923 7.49 -7.44 18.52
CA GLY A 923 6.82 -6.59 17.55
C GLY A 923 7.23 -6.93 16.11
N ILE A 924 6.53 -6.39 15.14
CA ILE A 924 6.79 -6.59 13.71
C ILE A 924 7.69 -5.47 13.17
N GLY A 925 7.35 -4.20 13.43
CA GLY A 925 8.04 -3.04 12.86
C GLY A 925 7.81 -2.87 11.36
N THR A 926 8.73 -2.13 10.73
CA THR A 926 8.73 -1.84 9.29
C THR A 926 10.15 -1.95 8.70
N ALA A 927 10.98 -2.84 9.25
CA ALA A 927 12.41 -2.88 8.94
C ALA A 927 12.74 -3.48 7.58
N SER A 928 11.77 -3.94 6.81
CA SER A 928 11.93 -4.24 5.38
C SER A 928 12.35 -3.00 4.58
N CYS A 929 11.85 -1.80 4.96
CA CYS A 929 12.39 -0.51 4.50
C CYS A 929 11.98 0.59 5.50
N GLY A 930 12.54 0.58 6.71
CA GLY A 930 12.18 1.56 7.75
C GLY A 930 12.69 1.15 9.13
N PRO A 931 12.11 1.70 10.22
CA PRO A 931 12.52 1.36 11.58
C PRO A 931 12.02 -0.03 12.01
N GLY A 932 12.84 -0.73 12.78
CA GLY A 932 12.38 -1.92 13.52
C GLY A 932 11.38 -1.59 14.63
N PRO A 933 10.87 -2.62 15.34
CA PRO A 933 9.93 -2.42 16.44
C PRO A 933 10.49 -1.49 17.51
N LEU A 934 9.64 -0.62 18.06
CA LEU A 934 10.01 0.25 19.16
C LEU A 934 10.35 -0.55 20.43
N PRO A 935 11.21 -0.04 21.32
CA PRO A 935 11.69 -0.78 22.51
C PRO A 935 10.59 -1.36 23.42
N GLN A 936 9.40 -0.72 23.48
CA GLN A 936 8.25 -1.21 24.25
C GLN A 936 7.63 -2.49 23.65
N TYR A 937 7.90 -2.81 22.40
CA TYR A 937 7.41 -4.00 21.71
C TYR A 937 8.46 -5.12 21.63
N HIS A 938 9.62 -4.94 22.29
CA HIS A 938 10.65 -5.97 22.37
C HIS A 938 10.29 -7.04 23.40
N LEU A 939 10.25 -8.28 23.00
CA LEU A 939 10.11 -9.43 23.90
C LEU A 939 11.49 -9.83 24.46
N ARG A 940 11.80 -9.42 25.68
CA ARG A 940 13.09 -9.71 26.31
C ARG A 940 13.11 -11.10 26.94
N ALA A 941 14.30 -11.73 26.96
CA ALA A 941 14.54 -12.98 27.69
C ALA A 941 14.64 -12.67 29.18
N GLU A 942 13.50 -12.58 29.86
CA GLU A 942 13.35 -12.30 31.29
C GLU A 942 12.63 -13.49 32.00
N PRO A 943 12.74 -13.64 33.33
CA PRO A 943 11.94 -14.63 34.05
C PRO A 943 10.45 -14.41 33.80
N ALA A 944 9.75 -15.47 33.39
CA ALA A 944 8.33 -15.44 33.10
C ALA A 944 7.60 -16.64 33.70
N GLU A 945 6.34 -16.43 34.10
CA GLU A 945 5.44 -17.48 34.50
C GLU A 945 4.05 -17.25 33.91
N PHE A 946 3.50 -18.26 33.22
CA PHE A 946 2.20 -18.22 32.59
C PHE A 946 1.54 -19.60 32.66
N SER A 947 0.22 -19.65 32.58
CA SER A 947 -0.54 -20.89 32.77
C SER A 947 -1.62 -21.08 31.72
N PHE A 948 -1.93 -22.37 31.44
CA PHE A 948 -3.05 -22.79 30.62
C PHE A 948 -3.89 -23.82 31.33
N VAL A 949 -5.21 -23.72 31.22
CA VAL A 949 -6.16 -24.70 31.75
C VAL A 949 -6.83 -25.40 30.56
N PHE A 950 -6.71 -26.71 30.56
CA PHE A 950 -7.26 -27.59 29.52
C PHE A 950 -8.50 -28.31 30.05
N SER A 951 -9.58 -28.35 29.29
CA SER A 951 -10.76 -29.16 29.52
C SER A 951 -11.24 -29.79 28.18
N VAL A 952 -11.88 -30.94 28.28
CA VAL A 952 -12.53 -31.58 27.13
C VAL A 952 -13.86 -30.92 26.89
N ILE A 953 -14.18 -30.65 25.60
CA ILE A 953 -15.52 -30.20 25.19
C ILE A 953 -16.35 -31.44 24.85
N ASP A 954 -17.62 -31.50 25.35
CA ASP A 954 -18.55 -32.59 25.11
C ASP A 954 -19.01 -32.70 23.67
#